data_405c491890c3369a417cbfd31f845d41
#
_entry.id   405c491890c3369a417cbfd31f845d41
#
_cell.length_a   1.000
_cell.length_b   1.000
_cell.length_c   1.000
_cell.angle_alpha   90.00
_cell.angle_beta   90.00
_cell.angle_gamma   90.00
#
_symmetry.space_group_name_H-M   'P 1'
#
loop_
_entity.id
_entity.type
_entity.pdbx_description
1 polymer ?
#
loop_
_entity_poly.entity_id
_entity_poly.type
_entity_poly.pdbx_seq_one_letter_code
_entity_poly.pdbx_strand_id
1 'polypeptide(L)'
;MILSLWSCSLTRELPPGALLLYEVDTEGIRESDAENLRNLIRQKPNTRVPLLNLSPGVLLHSLGRGFYDSARVAQKLRQSQQEAESLSELISEGSSSRKIEKRYRKVNNRADALERKLEYGNWFMRTGNARVLLDSAETAISQQQMLLYLQNNGFFDASVRTLTDTSGKKANLLYRIEENAPYRIDSIFTRSEDPELYSLLEKNQKYSALTTGQTYRQTNLTNERQRIEDLLKDNGYYTFSKSFIEYNVYKDTVDKNVVIEQLIRTPERGEKHRLYTIDSVIFTIASPNDLIPDEAISTEWNGIRYIMYQDRYAENIIGSRIFQKKGDVYSKNAVIETQRQLANLDVFRFVNISFDTLGNSIRTKIFTRPNQKFQITNQLGASVTEQLPGPFFSHSLRNRNLFRGLEIFEFNFRAGLEGVASATTEGGVYRSRELSTSASLIFPQFLVPVDFGTLEKFGRYNPRTRTLLGYSYVNRPEYVRDALNTILAYTWATRNLRHQFSVNLLDANLIRSSLDSLFQSRLEELQEQGNNLINSFLPSYVSSISGQVIINFNQYGLYRRNQASLWRLFVESGGTTFNFLDPESLADRSLTYFQFLKFQSDFRRYIPLSNKSTFAYRLNLGLAKPYGISGGVLPYEKYFFAGGSTSIRAWQPRRLGPGSFTPQIREDGTFDYRFEQPGEILFEAMFEFRRKLFGYFDGAFFIDAGNTWTFAVDPAREGTDFRVDRFYKELAVGTGLGLRMDFDFLVLRLDMGIKAYDPARPEGERFILDNLSFKQPLGERGQQVFNIGIGYPF
;
A
#
# COMPACT_ATOMS: atom_id res chain seq x y z
N MET A 1 -8.64 43.93 -4.40
CA MET A 1 -9.01 44.49 -5.74
C MET A 1 -8.64 43.56 -6.90
N ILE A 2 -7.61 42.73 -6.84
CA ILE A 2 -7.25 41.75 -7.92
C ILE A 2 -8.17 40.53 -7.94
N LEU A 3 -8.74 40.09 -6.80
CA LEU A 3 -9.62 38.92 -6.66
C LEU A 3 -11.07 39.15 -7.18
N SER A 4 -11.54 40.39 -7.21
CA SER A 4 -12.90 40.73 -7.66
C SER A 4 -13.10 40.77 -9.18
N LEU A 5 -12.04 40.87 -9.94
CA LEU A 5 -12.09 40.90 -11.41
C LEU A 5 -12.13 39.52 -12.07
N TRP A 6 -11.90 38.44 -11.31
CA TRP A 6 -11.84 37.07 -11.84
C TRP A 6 -13.11 36.24 -11.64
N SER A 7 -14.05 36.72 -10.83
CA SER A 7 -15.31 36.03 -10.53
C SER A 7 -16.27 35.94 -11.73
N CYS A 8 -16.18 36.85 -12.69
CA CYS A 8 -17.04 36.89 -13.89
C CYS A 8 -16.56 36.01 -15.06
N SER A 9 -15.46 35.27 -14.94
CA SER A 9 -14.79 34.65 -16.08
C SER A 9 -15.31 33.28 -16.50
N LEU A 10 -16.07 32.58 -15.66
CA LEU A 10 -16.52 31.22 -15.96
C LEU A 10 -17.48 31.14 -17.17
N THR A 11 -18.26 32.19 -17.40
CA THR A 11 -19.23 32.24 -18.50
C THR A 11 -18.83 33.18 -19.66
N ARG A 12 -17.69 33.85 -19.61
CA ARG A 12 -17.29 34.92 -20.53
C ARG A 12 -16.96 34.43 -21.96
N GLU A 13 -16.52 33.20 -22.12
CA GLU A 13 -16.05 32.66 -23.41
C GLU A 13 -16.76 31.36 -23.77
N LEU A 14 -18.06 31.29 -23.55
CA LEU A 14 -18.85 30.14 -23.96
C LEU A 14 -19.29 30.27 -25.42
N PRO A 15 -19.31 29.16 -26.21
CA PRO A 15 -19.86 29.14 -27.54
C PRO A 15 -21.31 29.70 -27.58
N PRO A 16 -21.75 30.29 -28.68
CA PRO A 16 -23.15 30.73 -28.82
C PRO A 16 -24.10 29.56 -28.54
N GLY A 17 -25.11 29.80 -27.69
CA GLY A 17 -26.10 28.76 -27.32
C GLY A 17 -25.64 27.70 -26.32
N ALA A 18 -24.36 27.65 -25.94
CA ALA A 18 -23.88 26.70 -24.95
C ALA A 18 -24.15 27.15 -23.51
N LEU A 19 -24.61 26.23 -22.67
CA LEU A 19 -24.83 26.44 -21.25
C LEU A 19 -23.74 25.78 -20.44
N LEU A 20 -23.15 26.51 -19.49
CA LEU A 20 -22.20 25.96 -18.51
C LEU A 20 -22.96 25.08 -17.50
N LEU A 21 -22.57 23.83 -17.38
CA LEU A 21 -23.09 22.96 -16.34
C LEU A 21 -22.56 23.43 -14.98
N TYR A 22 -23.44 24.11 -14.22
CA TYR A 22 -23.05 24.80 -12.99
C TYR A 22 -23.23 23.90 -11.77
N GLU A 23 -24.34 23.17 -11.71
CA GLU A 23 -24.66 22.29 -10.61
C GLU A 23 -25.37 21.02 -11.12
N VAL A 24 -25.08 19.90 -10.48
CA VAL A 24 -25.78 18.64 -10.74
C VAL A 24 -26.14 18.04 -9.39
N ASP A 25 -27.41 17.78 -9.19
CA ASP A 25 -27.90 17.22 -7.94
C ASP A 25 -28.82 16.02 -8.18
N THR A 26 -29.04 15.25 -7.11
CA THR A 26 -29.91 14.09 -7.09
C THR A 26 -30.88 14.21 -5.91
N GLU A 27 -32.16 14.04 -6.15
CA GLU A 27 -33.24 14.13 -5.14
C GLU A 27 -34.05 12.86 -5.13
N GLY A 28 -34.64 12.51 -3.97
CA GLY A 28 -35.57 11.41 -3.81
C GLY A 28 -34.97 10.05 -3.50
N ILE A 29 -33.66 10.00 -3.26
CA ILE A 29 -32.93 8.77 -2.85
C ILE A 29 -33.20 8.53 -1.35
N ARG A 30 -33.65 7.33 -0.99
CA ARG A 30 -34.01 6.94 0.39
C ARG A 30 -33.29 5.68 0.86
N GLU A 31 -33.35 4.60 0.09
CA GLU A 31 -32.82 3.28 0.45
C GLU A 31 -31.65 2.83 -0.45
N SER A 32 -31.59 3.34 -1.68
CA SER A 32 -30.49 3.01 -2.59
C SER A 32 -29.22 3.77 -2.25
N ASP A 33 -28.10 3.29 -2.74
CA ASP A 33 -26.80 3.92 -2.54
C ASP A 33 -26.70 5.22 -3.36
N ALA A 34 -26.87 6.35 -2.67
CA ALA A 34 -26.81 7.69 -3.28
C ALA A 34 -25.46 7.97 -3.96
N GLU A 35 -24.37 7.42 -3.46
CA GLU A 35 -23.05 7.64 -4.03
C GLU A 35 -22.90 6.88 -5.35
N ASN A 36 -23.33 5.63 -5.39
CA ASN A 36 -23.31 4.84 -6.62
C ASN A 36 -24.18 5.50 -7.71
N LEU A 37 -25.36 6.00 -7.37
CA LEU A 37 -26.20 6.74 -8.32
C LEU A 37 -25.52 8.02 -8.84
N ARG A 38 -24.92 8.82 -7.96
CA ARG A 38 -24.17 10.01 -8.36
C ARG A 38 -22.94 9.69 -9.22
N ASN A 39 -22.38 8.50 -9.06
CA ASN A 39 -21.24 8.07 -9.87
C ASN A 39 -21.61 7.73 -11.32
N LEU A 40 -22.87 7.38 -11.58
CA LEU A 40 -23.40 7.15 -12.92
C LEU A 40 -23.62 8.43 -13.71
N ILE A 41 -23.56 9.60 -13.06
CA ILE A 41 -23.63 10.89 -13.73
C ILE A 41 -22.37 11.08 -14.56
N ARG A 42 -22.50 11.10 -15.87
CA ARG A 42 -21.41 11.23 -16.82
C ARG A 42 -20.85 12.63 -16.87
N GLN A 43 -21.70 13.64 -16.78
CA GLN A 43 -21.30 15.03 -16.74
C GLN A 43 -21.30 15.56 -15.31
N LYS A 44 -20.12 15.82 -14.79
CA LYS A 44 -19.96 16.42 -13.45
C LYS A 44 -19.48 17.86 -13.59
N PRO A 45 -20.08 18.82 -12.87
CA PRO A 45 -19.68 20.21 -12.93
C PRO A 45 -18.24 20.38 -12.44
N ASN A 46 -17.59 21.44 -12.89
CA ASN A 46 -16.23 21.75 -12.44
C ASN A 46 -16.21 21.99 -10.92
N THR A 47 -15.23 21.39 -10.23
CA THR A 47 -15.06 21.56 -8.77
C THR A 47 -14.80 23.02 -8.43
N ARG A 48 -15.51 23.55 -7.46
CA ARG A 48 -15.42 24.93 -6.97
C ARG A 48 -14.95 24.95 -5.51
N VAL A 49 -14.18 25.97 -5.15
CA VAL A 49 -13.83 26.22 -3.75
C VAL A 49 -15.04 26.79 -3.04
N PRO A 50 -15.49 26.19 -1.92
CA PRO A 50 -16.59 26.75 -1.13
C PRO A 50 -16.32 28.20 -0.77
N LEU A 51 -17.36 29.05 -0.73
CA LEU A 51 -17.31 30.49 -0.41
C LEU A 51 -16.69 31.40 -1.46
N LEU A 52 -15.77 30.95 -2.30
CA LEU A 52 -15.07 31.85 -3.25
C LEU A 52 -15.62 31.80 -4.68
N ASN A 53 -16.55 30.89 -4.97
CA ASN A 53 -17.11 30.64 -6.32
C ASN A 53 -16.06 30.50 -7.44
N LEU A 54 -14.86 30.13 -7.06
CA LEU A 54 -13.67 29.96 -7.90
C LEU A 54 -13.48 28.49 -8.23
N SER A 55 -13.19 28.17 -9.49
CA SER A 55 -12.76 26.85 -9.93
C SER A 55 -11.27 26.85 -10.28
N PRO A 56 -10.38 26.42 -9.37
CA PRO A 56 -8.95 26.44 -9.63
C PRO A 56 -8.55 25.64 -10.88
N GLY A 57 -9.23 24.51 -11.13
CA GLY A 57 -8.98 23.70 -12.31
C GLY A 57 -9.31 24.42 -13.62
N VAL A 58 -10.42 25.17 -13.64
CA VAL A 58 -10.79 25.96 -14.82
C VAL A 58 -9.86 27.17 -15.02
N LEU A 59 -9.41 27.79 -13.94
CA LEU A 59 -8.41 28.87 -14.01
C LEU A 59 -7.10 28.36 -14.59
N LEU A 60 -6.61 27.25 -14.09
CA LEU A 60 -5.36 26.64 -14.57
C LEU A 60 -5.47 26.28 -16.06
N HIS A 61 -6.58 25.67 -16.48
CA HIS A 61 -6.84 25.36 -17.88
C HIS A 61 -6.89 26.64 -18.76
N SER A 62 -7.57 27.69 -18.28
CA SER A 62 -7.71 28.94 -19.01
C SER A 62 -6.37 29.67 -19.16
N LEU A 63 -5.52 29.66 -18.12
CA LEU A 63 -4.14 30.11 -18.21
C LEU A 63 -3.36 29.35 -19.27
N GLY A 64 -3.48 28.02 -19.25
CA GLY A 64 -2.85 27.18 -20.28
C GLY A 64 -3.29 27.51 -21.68
N ARG A 65 -4.58 27.79 -21.90
CA ARG A 65 -5.14 28.15 -23.19
C ARG A 65 -4.57 29.50 -23.71
N GLY A 66 -4.34 30.45 -22.80
CA GLY A 66 -3.74 31.75 -23.17
C GLY A 66 -2.32 31.65 -23.71
N PHE A 67 -1.58 30.62 -23.30
CA PHE A 67 -0.20 30.36 -23.78
C PHE A 67 -0.11 29.24 -24.84
N TYR A 68 -1.23 28.74 -25.34
CA TYR A 68 -1.27 27.60 -26.23
C TYR A 68 -1.63 28.00 -27.66
N ASP A 69 -0.72 27.76 -28.57
CA ASP A 69 -0.90 27.95 -30.00
C ASP A 69 -0.93 26.58 -30.70
N SER A 70 -2.14 26.12 -31.01
CA SER A 70 -2.36 24.83 -31.67
C SER A 70 -1.77 24.78 -33.09
N ALA A 71 -1.82 25.89 -33.83
CA ALA A 71 -1.29 25.94 -35.18
C ALA A 71 0.23 25.77 -35.20
N ARG A 72 0.93 26.40 -34.27
CA ARG A 72 2.38 26.29 -34.09
C ARG A 72 2.79 24.87 -33.66
N VAL A 73 1.98 24.22 -32.80
CA VAL A 73 2.21 22.82 -32.37
C VAL A 73 1.99 21.88 -33.54
N ALA A 74 0.92 22.05 -34.32
CA ALA A 74 0.62 21.23 -35.50
C ALA A 74 1.72 21.37 -36.57
N GLN A 75 2.24 22.58 -36.77
CA GLN A 75 3.36 22.80 -37.70
C GLN A 75 4.63 22.05 -37.27
N LYS A 76 4.97 22.13 -35.97
CA LYS A 76 6.12 21.39 -35.41
C LYS A 76 5.92 19.87 -35.47
N LEU A 77 4.70 19.38 -35.31
CA LEU A 77 4.37 17.98 -35.45
C LEU A 77 4.63 17.50 -36.87
N ARG A 78 4.09 18.20 -37.88
CA ARG A 78 4.32 17.90 -39.31
C ARG A 78 5.81 17.86 -39.65
N GLN A 79 6.59 18.83 -39.17
CA GLN A 79 8.05 18.84 -39.37
C GLN A 79 8.74 17.65 -38.73
N SER A 80 8.34 17.27 -37.50
CA SER A 80 8.90 16.10 -36.81
C SER A 80 8.49 14.80 -37.49
N GLN A 81 7.26 14.70 -38.00
CA GLN A 81 6.81 13.52 -38.76
C GLN A 81 7.58 13.34 -40.06
N GLN A 82 7.77 14.43 -40.84
CA GLN A 82 8.58 14.42 -42.07
C GLN A 82 10.04 14.02 -41.79
N GLU A 83 10.64 14.56 -40.69
CA GLU A 83 12.01 14.17 -40.30
C GLU A 83 12.07 12.69 -39.84
N ALA A 84 11.05 12.19 -39.19
CA ALA A 84 10.98 10.77 -38.79
C ALA A 84 10.82 9.86 -40.01
N GLU A 85 10.01 10.22 -41.00
CA GLU A 85 9.81 9.50 -42.25
C GLU A 85 11.13 9.38 -43.01
N SER A 86 11.80 10.51 -43.25
CA SER A 86 13.10 10.53 -43.98
C SER A 86 14.17 9.68 -43.26
N LEU A 87 14.20 9.68 -41.92
CA LEU A 87 15.12 8.85 -41.16
C LEU A 87 14.73 7.36 -41.21
N SER A 88 13.43 7.05 -41.28
CA SER A 88 12.96 5.66 -41.38
C SER A 88 13.26 5.09 -42.78
N GLU A 89 13.16 5.87 -43.85
CA GLU A 89 13.56 5.47 -45.21
C GLU A 89 15.06 5.14 -45.27
N LEU A 90 15.93 5.99 -44.68
CA LEU A 90 17.36 5.75 -44.61
C LEU A 90 17.71 4.47 -43.82
N ILE A 91 16.92 4.14 -42.78
CA ILE A 91 17.09 2.88 -42.03
C ILE A 91 16.67 1.68 -42.89
N SER A 92 15.55 1.79 -43.62
CA SER A 92 15.06 0.72 -44.50
C SER A 92 15.96 0.44 -45.72
N GLU A 93 16.65 1.45 -46.24
CA GLU A 93 17.61 1.35 -47.32
C GLU A 93 18.98 0.77 -46.93
N GLY A 94 19.12 0.27 -45.66
CA GLY A 94 20.34 -0.37 -45.18
C GLY A 94 21.45 0.56 -44.67
N SER A 95 21.21 1.90 -44.65
CA SER A 95 22.15 2.90 -44.12
C SER A 95 22.04 3.01 -42.56
N SER A 96 21.77 1.89 -41.88
CA SER A 96 21.57 1.88 -40.41
C SER A 96 22.88 2.12 -39.67
N SER A 97 23.12 3.33 -39.21
CA SER A 97 24.12 3.60 -38.18
C SER A 97 23.45 3.82 -36.82
N ARG A 98 24.09 3.41 -35.72
CA ARG A 98 23.61 3.62 -34.34
C ARG A 98 23.25 5.09 -34.05
N LYS A 99 23.82 6.03 -34.77
CA LYS A 99 23.51 7.47 -34.68
C LYS A 99 22.16 7.81 -35.34
N ILE A 100 21.85 7.21 -36.51
CA ILE A 100 20.60 7.40 -37.24
C ILE A 100 19.44 6.84 -36.46
N GLU A 101 19.58 5.62 -35.93
CA GLU A 101 18.56 5.01 -35.07
C GLU A 101 18.29 5.83 -33.81
N LYS A 102 19.35 6.35 -33.15
CA LYS A 102 19.20 7.20 -31.96
C LYS A 102 18.51 8.53 -32.31
N ARG A 103 18.79 9.10 -33.48
CA ARG A 103 18.15 10.30 -33.95
C ARG A 103 16.69 10.06 -34.32
N TYR A 104 16.37 8.96 -35.01
CA TYR A 104 15.02 8.54 -35.31
C TYR A 104 14.18 8.39 -34.04
N ARG A 105 14.65 7.63 -33.04
CA ARG A 105 13.97 7.48 -31.75
C ARG A 105 13.71 8.83 -31.06
N LYS A 106 14.66 9.75 -31.10
CA LYS A 106 14.51 11.08 -30.52
C LYS A 106 13.46 11.91 -31.24
N VAL A 107 13.44 11.88 -32.57
CA VAL A 107 12.49 12.62 -33.43
C VAL A 107 11.09 12.02 -33.27
N ASN A 108 10.96 10.69 -33.27
CA ASN A 108 9.68 9.99 -33.06
C ASN A 108 9.11 10.28 -31.69
N ASN A 109 9.89 10.19 -30.62
CA ASN A 109 9.46 10.55 -29.27
C ASN A 109 9.01 12.02 -29.17
N ARG A 110 9.63 12.90 -29.95
CA ARG A 110 9.23 14.31 -30.04
C ARG A 110 7.91 14.48 -30.80
N ALA A 111 7.71 13.72 -31.89
CA ALA A 111 6.44 13.71 -32.63
C ALA A 111 5.31 13.22 -31.73
N ASP A 112 5.47 12.09 -31.00
CA ASP A 112 4.48 11.57 -30.05
C ASP A 112 4.16 12.56 -28.93
N ALA A 113 5.18 13.30 -28.44
CA ALA A 113 4.97 14.34 -27.44
C ALA A 113 4.20 15.56 -27.96
N LEU A 114 4.43 15.93 -29.23
CA LEU A 114 3.72 17.03 -29.91
C LEU A 114 2.29 16.62 -30.27
N GLU A 115 2.07 15.38 -30.68
CA GLU A 115 0.73 14.80 -30.92
C GLU A 115 -0.12 14.82 -29.66
N ARG A 116 0.41 14.30 -28.55
CA ARG A 116 -0.24 14.40 -27.23
C ARG A 116 -0.47 15.86 -26.82
N LYS A 117 0.43 16.78 -27.18
CA LYS A 117 0.26 18.20 -26.88
C LYS A 117 -0.81 18.84 -27.78
N LEU A 118 -0.99 18.35 -28.99
CA LEU A 118 -2.04 18.82 -29.91
C LEU A 118 -3.41 18.31 -29.44
N GLU A 119 -3.49 17.08 -28.98
CA GLU A 119 -4.73 16.43 -28.52
C GLU A 119 -5.19 16.99 -27.16
N TYR A 120 -4.28 17.03 -26.18
CA TYR A 120 -4.61 17.35 -24.78
C TYR A 120 -4.15 18.75 -24.32
N GLY A 121 -3.52 19.53 -25.18
CA GLY A 121 -2.98 20.84 -24.82
C GLY A 121 -1.64 20.78 -24.05
N ASN A 122 -1.26 21.96 -23.50
CA ASN A 122 -0.06 22.10 -22.68
C ASN A 122 -0.26 21.52 -21.26
N TRP A 123 0.80 21.53 -20.42
CA TRP A 123 0.76 21.00 -19.06
C TRP A 123 -0.36 21.66 -18.20
N PHE A 124 -0.55 22.97 -18.30
CA PHE A 124 -1.60 23.67 -17.56
C PHE A 124 -3.00 23.26 -17.98
N MET A 125 -3.23 23.00 -19.29
CA MET A 125 -4.52 22.53 -19.79
C MET A 125 -4.80 21.09 -19.33
N ARG A 126 -3.81 20.22 -19.33
CA ARG A 126 -3.93 18.82 -18.87
C ARG A 126 -4.11 18.69 -17.38
N THR A 127 -3.47 19.56 -16.59
CA THR A 127 -3.58 19.57 -15.12
C THR A 127 -4.84 20.28 -14.67
N GLY A 128 -5.29 21.28 -15.41
CA GLY A 128 -6.56 21.97 -15.21
C GLY A 128 -7.73 21.19 -15.79
N ASN A 129 -8.93 21.76 -15.62
CA ASN A 129 -10.17 21.18 -16.12
C ASN A 129 -10.80 22.14 -17.15
N ALA A 130 -11.15 21.61 -18.31
CA ALA A 130 -11.98 22.38 -19.25
C ALA A 130 -13.36 22.70 -18.64
N ARG A 131 -14.00 23.76 -19.13
CA ARG A 131 -15.38 24.07 -18.74
C ARG A 131 -16.31 22.96 -19.21
N VAL A 132 -17.15 22.47 -18.32
CA VAL A 132 -18.14 21.43 -18.63
C VAL A 132 -19.42 22.09 -19.12
N LEU A 133 -19.80 21.80 -20.35
CA LEU A 133 -21.03 22.30 -20.97
C LEU A 133 -22.16 21.28 -20.80
N LEU A 134 -23.41 21.76 -20.69
CA LEU A 134 -24.57 20.86 -20.64
C LEU A 134 -24.72 20.16 -21.99
N ASP A 135 -24.76 18.84 -21.97
CA ASP A 135 -25.02 17.95 -23.09
C ASP A 135 -26.25 17.10 -22.76
N SER A 136 -27.30 17.23 -23.55
CA SER A 136 -28.55 16.51 -23.36
C SER A 136 -28.44 15.00 -23.63
N ALA A 137 -27.55 14.58 -24.53
CA ALA A 137 -27.32 13.15 -24.81
C ALA A 137 -26.65 12.47 -23.62
N GLU A 138 -25.62 13.08 -23.02
CA GLU A 138 -24.93 12.57 -21.83
C GLU A 138 -25.87 12.57 -20.60
N THR A 139 -26.80 13.55 -20.54
CA THR A 139 -27.84 13.63 -19.50
C THR A 139 -28.82 12.45 -19.62
N ALA A 140 -29.30 12.15 -20.84
CA ALA A 140 -30.20 11.01 -21.10
C ALA A 140 -29.52 9.66 -20.81
N ILE A 141 -28.24 9.50 -21.16
CA ILE A 141 -27.46 8.28 -20.86
C ILE A 141 -27.34 8.11 -19.33
N SER A 142 -27.04 9.19 -18.59
CA SER A 142 -26.96 9.14 -17.13
C SER A 142 -28.29 8.73 -16.49
N GLN A 143 -29.39 9.29 -16.97
CA GLN A 143 -30.76 8.95 -16.54
C GLN A 143 -31.05 7.44 -16.76
N GLN A 144 -30.74 6.92 -17.95
CA GLN A 144 -30.95 5.50 -18.26
C GLN A 144 -30.07 4.60 -17.39
N GLN A 145 -28.80 4.97 -17.17
CA GLN A 145 -27.89 4.20 -16.33
C GLN A 145 -28.36 4.17 -14.86
N MET A 146 -28.91 5.29 -14.35
CA MET A 146 -29.48 5.33 -13.00
C MET A 146 -30.70 4.42 -12.89
N LEU A 147 -31.61 4.44 -13.88
CA LEU A 147 -32.78 3.57 -13.90
C LEU A 147 -32.39 2.09 -13.92
N LEU A 148 -31.47 1.71 -14.80
CA LEU A 148 -30.93 0.34 -14.84
C LEU A 148 -30.26 -0.08 -13.54
N TYR A 149 -29.52 0.82 -12.91
CA TYR A 149 -28.91 0.56 -11.60
C TYR A 149 -29.96 0.28 -10.53
N LEU A 150 -31.03 1.10 -10.47
CA LEU A 150 -32.12 0.90 -9.52
C LEU A 150 -32.82 -0.44 -9.74
N GLN A 151 -33.16 -0.77 -10.98
CA GLN A 151 -33.78 -2.06 -11.35
C GLN A 151 -32.89 -3.26 -10.98
N ASN A 152 -31.59 -3.16 -11.23
CA ASN A 152 -30.62 -4.20 -10.88
C ASN A 152 -30.43 -4.34 -9.35
N ASN A 153 -30.85 -3.34 -8.56
CA ASN A 153 -30.82 -3.37 -7.12
C ASN A 153 -32.21 -3.56 -6.46
N GLY A 154 -33.20 -4.04 -7.23
CA GLY A 154 -34.49 -4.44 -6.70
C GLY A 154 -35.58 -3.36 -6.76
N PHE A 155 -35.26 -2.17 -7.23
CA PHE A 155 -36.26 -1.09 -7.39
C PHE A 155 -36.87 -1.14 -8.79
N PHE A 156 -37.64 -2.19 -9.06
CA PHE A 156 -38.18 -2.42 -10.41
C PHE A 156 -39.19 -1.39 -10.89
N ASP A 157 -39.88 -0.74 -9.96
CA ASP A 157 -40.88 0.29 -10.23
C ASP A 157 -40.27 1.70 -10.14
N ALA A 158 -38.97 1.83 -10.07
CA ALA A 158 -38.31 3.13 -9.97
C ALA A 158 -38.49 3.97 -11.23
N SER A 159 -38.55 5.27 -11.05
CA SER A 159 -38.50 6.24 -12.15
C SER A 159 -37.41 7.28 -11.92
N VAL A 160 -36.81 7.73 -13.01
CA VAL A 160 -35.79 8.80 -12.98
C VAL A 160 -36.20 9.87 -13.98
N ARG A 161 -36.33 11.10 -13.55
CA ARG A 161 -36.66 12.25 -14.41
C ARG A 161 -35.58 13.31 -14.25
N THR A 162 -35.28 14.01 -15.35
CA THR A 162 -34.32 15.13 -15.34
C THR A 162 -35.07 16.45 -15.40
N LEU A 163 -34.66 17.38 -14.56
CA LEU A 163 -35.12 18.77 -14.54
C LEU A 163 -33.91 19.68 -14.77
N THR A 164 -34.04 20.60 -15.73
CA THR A 164 -32.96 21.56 -16.03
C THR A 164 -33.48 22.97 -15.75
N ASP A 165 -32.84 23.64 -14.81
CA ASP A 165 -33.08 25.06 -14.55
C ASP A 165 -31.94 25.88 -15.14
N THR A 166 -32.27 26.98 -15.81
CA THR A 166 -31.30 27.83 -16.50
C THR A 166 -31.33 29.27 -15.98
N SER A 167 -30.19 29.75 -15.57
CA SER A 167 -30.01 31.14 -15.16
C SER A 167 -28.89 31.78 -15.97
N GLY A 168 -29.27 32.60 -16.95
CA GLY A 168 -28.36 33.18 -17.92
C GLY A 168 -27.61 32.13 -18.74
N LYS A 169 -26.29 32.06 -18.66
CA LYS A 169 -25.46 31.05 -19.33
C LYS A 169 -25.12 29.83 -18.43
N LYS A 170 -25.81 29.65 -17.32
CA LYS A 170 -25.61 28.54 -16.40
C LYS A 170 -26.80 27.60 -16.43
N ALA A 171 -26.54 26.31 -16.31
CA ALA A 171 -27.55 25.27 -16.18
C ALA A 171 -27.34 24.49 -14.88
N ASN A 172 -28.42 24.34 -14.11
CA ASN A 172 -28.48 23.43 -12.96
C ASN A 172 -29.32 22.21 -13.37
N LEU A 173 -28.76 21.03 -13.20
CA LEU A 173 -29.38 19.77 -13.57
C LEU A 173 -29.76 19.01 -12.31
N LEU A 174 -31.03 18.65 -12.18
CA LEU A 174 -31.55 17.84 -11.08
C LEU A 174 -32.07 16.50 -11.63
N TYR A 175 -31.53 15.39 -11.10
CA TYR A 175 -32.10 14.07 -11.31
C TYR A 175 -33.07 13.78 -10.17
N ARG A 176 -34.36 13.80 -10.47
CA ARG A 176 -35.40 13.42 -9.53
C ARG A 176 -35.66 11.92 -9.66
N ILE A 177 -35.42 11.21 -8.58
CA ILE A 177 -35.50 9.76 -8.48
C ILE A 177 -36.68 9.40 -7.59
N GLU A 178 -37.56 8.57 -8.10
CA GLU A 178 -38.65 7.93 -7.34
C GLU A 178 -38.29 6.46 -7.23
N GLU A 179 -37.79 6.02 -6.07
CA GLU A 179 -37.28 4.66 -5.91
C GLU A 179 -38.41 3.63 -5.84
N ASN A 180 -39.54 4.01 -5.21
CA ASN A 180 -40.60 3.10 -4.75
C ASN A 180 -40.04 2.01 -3.80
N ALA A 181 -40.84 1.05 -3.39
CA ALA A 181 -40.42 0.00 -2.49
C ALA A 181 -39.50 -1.01 -3.19
N PRO A 182 -38.39 -1.44 -2.57
CA PRO A 182 -37.54 -2.46 -3.12
C PRO A 182 -38.19 -3.83 -3.02
N TYR A 183 -38.02 -4.65 -4.05
CA TYR A 183 -38.47 -6.03 -4.05
C TYR A 183 -37.53 -6.90 -3.22
N ARG A 184 -38.09 -7.78 -2.40
CA ARG A 184 -37.36 -8.70 -1.53
C ARG A 184 -37.48 -10.13 -2.01
N ILE A 185 -36.46 -10.93 -1.74
CA ILE A 185 -36.49 -12.36 -2.08
C ILE A 185 -37.39 -13.07 -1.07
N ASP A 186 -38.50 -13.63 -1.54
CA ASP A 186 -39.43 -14.42 -0.74
C ASP A 186 -38.91 -15.86 -0.62
N SER A 187 -38.63 -16.51 -1.75
CA SER A 187 -38.23 -17.90 -1.78
C SER A 187 -37.21 -18.18 -2.90
N ILE A 188 -36.39 -19.21 -2.68
CA ILE A 188 -35.36 -19.64 -3.61
C ILE A 188 -35.51 -21.17 -3.82
N PHE A 189 -35.72 -21.57 -5.05
CA PHE A 189 -35.84 -22.97 -5.42
C PHE A 189 -34.68 -23.36 -6.31
N THR A 190 -33.95 -24.41 -5.92
CA THR A 190 -32.90 -24.99 -6.77
C THR A 190 -33.44 -26.20 -7.47
N ARG A 191 -33.30 -26.25 -8.79
CA ARG A 191 -33.64 -27.41 -9.63
C ARG A 191 -32.37 -27.89 -10.30
N SER A 192 -32.14 -29.19 -10.24
CA SER A 192 -31.10 -29.89 -10.98
C SER A 192 -31.61 -31.26 -11.36
N GLU A 193 -31.37 -31.70 -12.58
CA GLU A 193 -31.63 -33.08 -13.02
C GLU A 193 -30.59 -34.08 -12.50
N ASP A 194 -29.46 -33.57 -11.97
CA ASP A 194 -28.41 -34.40 -11.39
C ASP A 194 -28.54 -34.42 -9.85
N PRO A 195 -28.90 -35.56 -9.24
CA PRO A 195 -29.08 -35.67 -7.78
C PRO A 195 -27.80 -35.46 -6.98
N GLU A 196 -26.64 -35.79 -7.55
CA GLU A 196 -25.35 -35.62 -6.86
C GLU A 196 -25.00 -34.13 -6.75
N LEU A 197 -25.18 -33.36 -7.83
CA LEU A 197 -25.02 -31.91 -7.83
C LEU A 197 -26.02 -31.24 -6.90
N TYR A 198 -27.29 -31.68 -6.92
CA TYR A 198 -28.29 -31.14 -6.01
C TYR A 198 -27.91 -31.32 -4.55
N SER A 199 -27.52 -32.54 -4.15
CA SER A 199 -27.08 -32.83 -2.80
C SER A 199 -25.86 -32.00 -2.36
N LEU A 200 -24.90 -31.79 -3.28
CA LEU A 200 -23.72 -30.98 -3.00
C LEU A 200 -24.09 -29.49 -2.79
N LEU A 201 -25.00 -28.96 -3.59
CA LEU A 201 -25.49 -27.59 -3.46
C LEU A 201 -26.27 -27.40 -2.16
N GLU A 202 -27.16 -28.34 -1.82
CA GLU A 202 -27.96 -28.33 -0.61
C GLU A 202 -27.09 -28.33 0.66
N LYS A 203 -26.08 -29.22 0.74
CA LYS A 203 -25.10 -29.23 1.85
C LYS A 203 -24.35 -27.92 2.02
N ASN A 204 -24.17 -27.15 0.95
CA ASN A 204 -23.44 -25.88 0.94
C ASN A 204 -24.34 -24.65 0.85
N GLN A 205 -25.67 -24.81 1.02
CA GLN A 205 -26.64 -23.71 0.92
C GLN A 205 -26.40 -22.60 1.95
N LYS A 206 -25.86 -22.93 3.14
CA LYS A 206 -25.49 -21.95 4.17
C LYS A 206 -24.47 -20.89 3.71
N TYR A 207 -23.74 -21.15 2.63
CA TYR A 207 -22.78 -20.23 2.03
C TYR A 207 -23.35 -19.50 0.82
N SER A 208 -24.63 -19.66 0.50
CA SER A 208 -25.29 -18.99 -0.62
C SER A 208 -25.24 -17.47 -0.47
N ALA A 209 -24.98 -16.78 -1.58
CA ALA A 209 -25.09 -15.33 -1.66
C ALA A 209 -26.57 -14.85 -1.72
N LEU A 210 -27.50 -15.79 -1.88
CA LEU A 210 -28.93 -15.54 -1.90
C LEU A 210 -29.56 -16.02 -0.60
N THR A 211 -30.28 -15.11 0.09
CA THR A 211 -31.01 -15.42 1.32
C THR A 211 -32.42 -14.83 1.26
N THR A 212 -33.39 -15.53 1.84
CA THR A 212 -34.78 -15.02 1.94
C THR A 212 -34.84 -13.75 2.79
N GLY A 213 -35.74 -12.84 2.45
CA GLY A 213 -35.92 -11.54 3.13
C GLY A 213 -34.93 -10.45 2.70
N GLN A 214 -33.82 -10.79 2.04
CA GLN A 214 -32.91 -9.75 1.52
C GLN A 214 -33.48 -9.05 0.27
N THR A 215 -33.11 -7.79 0.07
CA THR A 215 -33.44 -7.05 -1.14
C THR A 215 -32.81 -7.72 -2.36
N TYR A 216 -33.59 -7.87 -3.43
CA TYR A 216 -33.09 -8.39 -4.70
C TYR A 216 -31.94 -7.53 -5.23
N ARG A 217 -30.85 -8.20 -5.62
CA ARG A 217 -29.71 -7.55 -6.30
C ARG A 217 -29.15 -8.50 -7.36
N GLN A 218 -29.06 -8.02 -8.57
CA GLN A 218 -28.49 -8.82 -9.68
C GLN A 218 -27.03 -9.23 -9.40
N THR A 219 -26.29 -8.43 -8.63
CA THR A 219 -24.93 -8.77 -8.19
C THR A 219 -24.91 -10.03 -7.31
N ASN A 220 -25.96 -10.26 -6.50
CA ASN A 220 -26.03 -11.46 -5.65
C ASN A 220 -26.24 -12.71 -6.50
N LEU A 221 -27.05 -12.64 -7.58
CA LEU A 221 -27.19 -13.73 -8.55
C LEU A 221 -25.86 -14.03 -9.25
N THR A 222 -25.12 -12.99 -9.62
CA THR A 222 -23.80 -13.14 -10.25
C THR A 222 -22.79 -13.79 -9.29
N ASN A 223 -22.81 -13.36 -8.04
CA ASN A 223 -21.93 -13.91 -6.99
C ASN A 223 -22.30 -15.37 -6.69
N GLU A 224 -23.59 -15.69 -6.63
CA GLU A 224 -24.06 -17.06 -6.43
C GLU A 224 -23.69 -17.97 -7.60
N ARG A 225 -23.83 -17.47 -8.83
CA ARG A 225 -23.37 -18.19 -10.03
C ARG A 225 -21.88 -18.51 -9.99
N GLN A 226 -21.07 -17.55 -9.52
CA GLN A 226 -19.64 -17.75 -9.33
C GLN A 226 -19.35 -18.75 -8.21
N ARG A 227 -20.05 -18.65 -7.07
CA ARG A 227 -19.89 -19.56 -5.93
C ARG A 227 -20.21 -21.00 -6.31
N ILE A 228 -21.30 -21.21 -7.07
CA ILE A 228 -21.70 -22.56 -7.53
C ILE A 228 -20.66 -23.13 -8.49
N GLU A 229 -20.21 -22.35 -9.49
CA GLU A 229 -19.15 -22.78 -10.39
C GLU A 229 -17.88 -23.17 -9.61
N ASP A 230 -17.44 -22.35 -8.67
CA ASP A 230 -16.25 -22.63 -7.87
C ASP A 230 -16.44 -23.86 -6.99
N LEU A 231 -17.60 -23.99 -6.33
CA LEU A 231 -17.93 -25.16 -5.53
C LEU A 231 -17.88 -26.46 -6.34
N LEU A 232 -18.53 -26.48 -7.50
CA LEU A 232 -18.60 -27.67 -8.34
C LEU A 232 -17.23 -28.00 -8.93
N LYS A 233 -16.47 -27.02 -9.40
CA LYS A 233 -15.10 -27.22 -9.88
C LYS A 233 -14.15 -27.67 -8.76
N ASP A 234 -14.40 -27.30 -7.52
CA ASP A 234 -13.60 -27.80 -6.39
C ASP A 234 -13.94 -29.25 -5.99
N ASN A 235 -15.08 -29.73 -6.42
CA ASN A 235 -15.56 -31.09 -6.15
C ASN A 235 -15.54 -31.99 -7.41
N GLY A 236 -14.66 -31.71 -8.36
CA GLY A 236 -14.38 -32.60 -9.47
C GLY A 236 -15.08 -32.28 -10.79
N TYR A 237 -16.00 -31.37 -10.83
CA TYR A 237 -16.74 -31.04 -12.05
C TYR A 237 -15.97 -30.04 -12.92
N TYR A 238 -14.86 -30.50 -13.49
CA TYR A 238 -13.91 -29.65 -14.24
C TYR A 238 -14.57 -28.88 -15.40
N THR A 239 -15.44 -29.55 -16.18
CA THR A 239 -16.10 -28.95 -17.35
C THR A 239 -17.30 -28.07 -17.02
N PHE A 240 -17.72 -28.02 -15.75
CA PHE A 240 -18.83 -27.18 -15.34
C PHE A 240 -18.52 -25.70 -15.58
N SER A 241 -19.51 -24.95 -16.04
CA SER A 241 -19.36 -23.50 -16.26
C SER A 241 -20.62 -22.73 -15.85
N LYS A 242 -20.49 -21.41 -15.69
CA LYS A 242 -21.60 -20.52 -15.35
C LYS A 242 -22.75 -20.56 -16.35
N SER A 243 -22.50 -20.96 -17.60
CA SER A 243 -23.53 -21.09 -18.65
C SER A 243 -24.59 -22.14 -18.33
N PHE A 244 -24.28 -23.13 -17.48
CA PHE A 244 -25.23 -24.11 -17.00
C PHE A 244 -26.15 -23.62 -15.88
N ILE A 245 -25.93 -22.39 -15.37
CA ILE A 245 -26.71 -21.82 -14.28
C ILE A 245 -27.63 -20.73 -14.83
N GLU A 246 -28.93 -20.97 -14.81
CA GLU A 246 -29.96 -20.01 -15.21
C GLU A 246 -30.77 -19.59 -13.98
N TYR A 247 -31.26 -18.35 -14.01
CA TYR A 247 -32.16 -17.83 -13.00
C TYR A 247 -33.45 -17.32 -13.67
N ASN A 248 -34.57 -17.83 -13.20
CA ASN A 248 -35.87 -17.28 -13.50
C ASN A 248 -36.33 -16.47 -12.29
N VAL A 249 -36.64 -15.20 -12.50
CA VAL A 249 -37.06 -14.29 -11.45
C VAL A 249 -38.52 -13.94 -11.68
N TYR A 250 -39.39 -14.43 -10.81
CA TYR A 250 -40.82 -14.20 -10.84
C TYR A 250 -41.17 -13.07 -9.88
N LYS A 251 -41.76 -11.98 -10.36
CA LYS A 251 -42.08 -10.79 -9.56
C LYS A 251 -43.54 -10.85 -9.11
N ASP A 252 -43.73 -10.64 -7.84
CA ASP A 252 -45.02 -10.29 -7.26
C ASP A 252 -45.11 -8.76 -7.10
N THR A 253 -45.99 -8.15 -7.90
CA THR A 253 -46.17 -6.68 -7.90
C THR A 253 -47.02 -6.17 -6.74
N VAL A 254 -47.79 -7.04 -6.09
CA VAL A 254 -48.64 -6.69 -4.95
C VAL A 254 -47.82 -6.61 -3.68
N ASP A 255 -47.12 -7.70 -3.34
CA ASP A 255 -46.35 -7.81 -2.11
C ASP A 255 -44.89 -7.31 -2.27
N LYS A 256 -44.51 -6.85 -3.48
CA LYS A 256 -43.13 -6.40 -3.79
C LYS A 256 -42.09 -7.45 -3.47
N ASN A 257 -42.41 -8.72 -3.80
CA ASN A 257 -41.54 -9.85 -3.59
C ASN A 257 -41.06 -10.47 -4.91
N VAL A 258 -39.98 -11.22 -4.83
CA VAL A 258 -39.47 -12.04 -5.94
C VAL A 258 -39.24 -13.48 -5.50
N VAL A 259 -39.65 -14.40 -6.34
CA VAL A 259 -39.31 -15.82 -6.24
C VAL A 259 -38.20 -16.09 -7.22
N ILE A 260 -37.11 -16.70 -6.75
CA ILE A 260 -35.96 -17.03 -7.59
C ILE A 260 -35.91 -18.55 -7.82
N GLU A 261 -36.05 -18.97 -9.05
CA GLU A 261 -35.79 -20.33 -9.48
C GLU A 261 -34.36 -20.40 -10.04
N GLN A 262 -33.50 -21.15 -9.36
CA GLN A 262 -32.15 -21.46 -9.77
C GLN A 262 -32.13 -22.79 -10.49
N LEU A 263 -31.87 -22.77 -11.78
CA LEU A 263 -31.90 -23.93 -12.64
C LEU A 263 -30.48 -24.32 -13.04
N ILE A 264 -30.08 -25.55 -12.71
CA ILE A 264 -28.81 -26.12 -13.13
C ILE A 264 -29.07 -27.03 -14.32
N ARG A 265 -28.68 -26.58 -15.51
CA ARG A 265 -28.84 -27.32 -16.76
C ARG A 265 -27.85 -28.46 -16.86
N THR A 266 -28.24 -29.53 -17.46
CA THR A 266 -27.35 -30.62 -17.89
C THR A 266 -26.61 -30.25 -19.19
N PRO A 267 -25.48 -30.87 -19.50
CA PRO A 267 -24.84 -30.77 -20.79
C PRO A 267 -25.81 -31.16 -21.94
N GLU A 268 -25.54 -30.72 -23.16
CA GLU A 268 -26.33 -31.11 -24.33
C GLU A 268 -26.44 -32.64 -24.42
N ARG A 269 -27.66 -33.17 -24.72
CA ARG A 269 -28.04 -34.58 -24.81
C ARG A 269 -28.40 -35.29 -23.49
N GLY A 270 -28.69 -34.57 -22.40
CA GLY A 270 -29.14 -35.21 -21.15
C GLY A 270 -28.08 -36.03 -20.43
N GLU A 271 -26.81 -35.86 -20.78
CA GLU A 271 -25.69 -36.47 -20.05
C GLU A 271 -25.51 -35.79 -18.73
N LYS A 272 -25.24 -36.54 -17.64
CA LYS A 272 -24.85 -35.96 -16.36
C LYS A 272 -23.52 -35.24 -16.44
N HIS A 273 -23.32 -34.25 -15.59
CA HIS A 273 -22.00 -33.63 -15.41
C HIS A 273 -20.97 -34.65 -14.95
N ARG A 274 -19.85 -34.73 -15.62
CA ARG A 274 -18.81 -35.72 -15.34
C ARG A 274 -17.95 -35.30 -14.18
N LEU A 275 -17.68 -36.23 -13.28
CA LEU A 275 -16.70 -36.07 -12.20
C LEU A 275 -15.32 -36.48 -12.75
N TYR A 276 -14.32 -35.66 -12.52
CA TYR A 276 -12.97 -35.89 -13.04
C TYR A 276 -11.99 -36.15 -11.90
N THR A 277 -11.12 -37.14 -12.10
CA THR A 277 -10.02 -37.48 -11.20
C THR A 277 -8.67 -37.24 -11.90
N ILE A 278 -7.64 -36.97 -11.14
CA ILE A 278 -6.29 -36.75 -11.66
C ILE A 278 -5.63 -38.11 -11.96
N ASP A 279 -5.35 -38.36 -13.23
CA ASP A 279 -4.62 -39.58 -13.66
C ASP A 279 -3.10 -39.43 -13.44
N SER A 280 -2.57 -38.29 -13.83
CA SER A 280 -1.14 -38.05 -13.74
C SER A 280 -0.83 -36.54 -13.69
N VAL A 281 0.30 -36.22 -13.06
CA VAL A 281 0.82 -34.83 -12.99
C VAL A 281 2.21 -34.81 -13.62
N ILE A 282 2.38 -33.95 -14.61
CA ILE A 282 3.65 -33.73 -15.30
C ILE A 282 4.10 -32.29 -15.06
N PHE A 283 5.28 -32.14 -14.47
CA PHE A 283 5.91 -30.84 -14.26
C PHE A 283 7.07 -30.67 -15.24
N THR A 284 6.98 -29.66 -16.10
CA THR A 284 7.97 -29.40 -17.14
C THR A 284 8.68 -28.06 -16.90
N ILE A 285 10.00 -28.09 -16.87
CA ILE A 285 10.87 -26.92 -16.90
C ILE A 285 11.49 -26.81 -18.27
N ALA A 286 11.03 -25.88 -19.09
CA ALA A 286 11.60 -25.61 -20.40
C ALA A 286 12.92 -24.82 -20.31
N SER A 287 13.71 -24.83 -21.38
CA SER A 287 14.82 -23.92 -21.51
C SER A 287 14.34 -22.46 -21.55
N PRO A 288 15.21 -21.46 -21.33
CA PRO A 288 14.85 -20.05 -21.46
C PRO A 288 14.28 -19.66 -22.84
N ASN A 289 14.60 -20.45 -23.87
CA ASN A 289 14.16 -20.26 -25.27
C ASN A 289 12.96 -21.14 -25.66
N ASP A 290 12.20 -21.68 -24.71
CA ASP A 290 11.02 -22.56 -24.93
C ASP A 290 11.28 -23.94 -25.51
N LEU A 291 12.50 -24.34 -25.68
CA LEU A 291 12.87 -25.64 -26.21
C LEU A 291 12.95 -26.65 -25.05
N ILE A 292 12.31 -27.79 -25.21
CA ILE A 292 12.58 -28.98 -24.41
C ILE A 292 13.60 -29.75 -25.23
N PRO A 293 14.87 -29.85 -24.80
CA PRO A 293 15.86 -30.61 -25.54
C PRO A 293 15.45 -32.09 -25.64
N ASP A 294 15.85 -32.79 -26.69
CA ASP A 294 15.63 -34.23 -26.84
C ASP A 294 16.29 -35.04 -25.71
N GLU A 295 17.33 -34.47 -25.06
CA GLU A 295 18.03 -35.02 -23.90
C GLU A 295 17.46 -34.52 -22.56
N ALA A 296 16.19 -34.09 -22.50
CA ALA A 296 15.60 -33.64 -21.25
C ALA A 296 15.58 -34.74 -20.19
N ILE A 297 16.03 -34.43 -19.00
CA ILE A 297 16.03 -35.39 -17.88
C ILE A 297 14.61 -35.60 -17.41
N SER A 298 14.17 -36.86 -17.42
CA SER A 298 12.87 -37.27 -16.89
C SER A 298 13.05 -38.05 -15.61
N THR A 299 12.49 -37.54 -14.50
CA THR A 299 12.51 -38.21 -13.20
C THR A 299 11.09 -38.32 -12.68
N GLU A 300 10.86 -39.24 -11.74
CA GLU A 300 9.58 -39.37 -11.04
C GLU A 300 9.82 -39.30 -9.54
N TRP A 301 9.07 -38.41 -8.88
CA TRP A 301 9.13 -38.27 -7.44
C TRP A 301 7.74 -37.97 -6.88
N ASN A 302 7.32 -38.71 -5.87
CA ASN A 302 6.01 -38.56 -5.19
C ASN A 302 4.81 -38.56 -6.15
N GLY A 303 4.82 -39.43 -7.19
CA GLY A 303 3.75 -39.54 -8.17
C GLY A 303 3.66 -38.40 -9.20
N ILE A 304 4.68 -37.52 -9.23
CA ILE A 304 4.81 -36.43 -10.19
C ILE A 304 5.98 -36.75 -11.12
N ARG A 305 5.74 -36.68 -12.44
CA ARG A 305 6.79 -36.78 -13.44
C ARG A 305 7.39 -35.40 -13.70
N TYR A 306 8.70 -35.27 -13.50
CA TYR A 306 9.46 -34.07 -13.78
C TYR A 306 10.21 -34.22 -15.09
N ILE A 307 10.07 -33.23 -15.98
CA ILE A 307 10.81 -33.11 -17.23
C ILE A 307 11.60 -31.81 -17.15
N MET A 308 12.93 -31.90 -17.04
CA MET A 308 13.80 -30.75 -16.83
C MET A 308 14.83 -30.66 -17.97
N TYR A 309 15.02 -29.47 -18.51
CA TYR A 309 16.05 -29.23 -19.53
C TYR A 309 17.48 -29.34 -18.96
N GLN A 310 17.62 -29.22 -17.64
CA GLN A 310 18.87 -29.40 -16.89
C GLN A 310 18.57 -29.96 -15.50
N ASP A 311 19.38 -30.88 -14.99
CA ASP A 311 19.29 -31.40 -13.62
C ASP A 311 19.81 -30.36 -12.61
N ARG A 312 18.96 -29.38 -12.27
CA ARG A 312 19.34 -28.26 -11.40
C ARG A 312 18.30 -27.85 -10.37
N TYR A 313 17.20 -28.59 -10.21
CA TYR A 313 16.08 -28.16 -9.35
C TYR A 313 15.68 -29.27 -8.39
N ALA A 314 15.50 -28.92 -7.10
CA ALA A 314 15.09 -29.87 -6.08
C ALA A 314 13.59 -30.24 -6.25
N GLU A 315 13.31 -31.49 -6.59
CA GLU A 315 11.97 -32.03 -6.83
C GLU A 315 11.11 -32.02 -5.58
N ASN A 316 11.71 -32.30 -4.43
CA ASN A 316 11.03 -32.30 -3.13
C ASN A 316 10.45 -30.90 -2.80
N ILE A 317 11.17 -29.82 -3.09
CA ILE A 317 10.70 -28.47 -2.84
C ILE A 317 9.61 -28.08 -3.83
N ILE A 318 9.80 -28.38 -5.13
CA ILE A 318 8.77 -28.17 -6.16
C ILE A 318 7.51 -28.96 -5.81
N GLY A 319 7.65 -30.25 -5.49
CA GLY A 319 6.53 -31.13 -5.17
C GLY A 319 5.75 -30.69 -3.94
N SER A 320 6.41 -30.10 -2.95
CA SER A 320 5.73 -29.49 -1.79
C SER A 320 4.83 -28.29 -2.15
N ARG A 321 4.92 -27.78 -3.37
CA ARG A 321 4.11 -26.66 -3.91
C ARG A 321 3.03 -27.11 -4.90
N ILE A 322 2.94 -28.42 -5.18
CA ILE A 322 1.95 -29.00 -6.09
C ILE A 322 0.90 -29.72 -5.25
N PHE A 323 -0.33 -29.21 -5.28
CA PHE A 323 -1.42 -29.67 -4.39
C PHE A 323 -2.44 -30.57 -5.12
N GLN A 324 -2.09 -31.09 -6.27
CA GLN A 324 -2.82 -32.09 -7.02
C GLN A 324 -1.94 -33.31 -7.16
N LYS A 325 -2.48 -34.47 -6.79
CA LYS A 325 -1.78 -35.76 -6.89
C LYS A 325 -2.59 -36.74 -7.73
N LYS A 326 -1.93 -37.75 -8.24
CA LYS A 326 -2.60 -38.88 -8.89
C LYS A 326 -3.64 -39.50 -7.95
N GLY A 327 -4.86 -39.69 -8.45
CA GLY A 327 -6.00 -40.23 -7.70
C GLY A 327 -6.87 -39.19 -7.01
N ASP A 328 -6.41 -37.94 -6.87
CA ASP A 328 -7.21 -36.86 -6.30
C ASP A 328 -8.38 -36.49 -7.23
N VAL A 329 -9.48 -36.07 -6.65
CA VAL A 329 -10.56 -35.42 -7.38
C VAL A 329 -10.08 -34.03 -7.81
N TYR A 330 -10.40 -33.64 -9.03
CA TYR A 330 -10.04 -32.30 -9.54
C TYR A 330 -10.54 -31.19 -8.59
N SER A 331 -9.69 -30.20 -8.30
CA SER A 331 -10.04 -29.01 -7.53
C SER A 331 -9.44 -27.76 -8.15
N LYS A 332 -10.30 -26.81 -8.49
CA LYS A 332 -9.89 -25.49 -9.01
C LYS A 332 -9.02 -24.72 -8.02
N ASN A 333 -9.35 -24.79 -6.74
CA ASN A 333 -8.56 -24.13 -5.68
C ASN A 333 -7.16 -24.73 -5.56
N ALA A 334 -7.02 -26.05 -5.66
CA ALA A 334 -5.71 -26.71 -5.65
C ALA A 334 -4.85 -26.27 -6.85
N VAL A 335 -5.45 -26.08 -8.03
CA VAL A 335 -4.76 -25.56 -9.23
C VAL A 335 -4.26 -24.13 -9.00
N ILE A 336 -5.15 -23.24 -8.57
CA ILE A 336 -4.81 -21.83 -8.32
C ILE A 336 -3.72 -21.72 -7.24
N GLU A 337 -3.83 -22.54 -6.20
CA GLU A 337 -2.86 -22.57 -5.12
C GLU A 337 -1.50 -23.08 -5.60
N THR A 338 -1.47 -24.15 -6.39
CA THR A 338 -0.26 -24.68 -7.02
C THR A 338 0.42 -23.60 -7.88
N GLN A 339 -0.34 -22.97 -8.77
CA GLN A 339 0.20 -21.91 -9.65
C GLN A 339 0.79 -20.75 -8.83
N ARG A 340 0.06 -20.29 -7.80
CA ARG A 340 0.50 -19.21 -6.93
C ARG A 340 1.76 -19.56 -6.14
N GLN A 341 1.81 -20.76 -5.55
CA GLN A 341 2.94 -21.16 -4.71
C GLN A 341 4.20 -21.44 -5.54
N LEU A 342 4.07 -21.99 -6.74
CA LEU A 342 5.19 -22.13 -7.67
C LEU A 342 5.70 -20.75 -8.14
N ALA A 343 4.82 -19.80 -8.43
CA ALA A 343 5.18 -18.43 -8.77
C ALA A 343 5.90 -17.70 -7.60
N ASN A 344 5.48 -17.95 -6.36
CA ASN A 344 6.08 -17.37 -5.16
C ASN A 344 7.52 -17.86 -4.88
N LEU A 345 7.98 -18.93 -5.53
CA LEU A 345 9.37 -19.36 -5.42
C LEU A 345 10.35 -18.36 -6.03
N ASP A 346 9.89 -17.43 -6.89
CA ASP A 346 10.69 -16.42 -7.62
C ASP A 346 11.80 -17.04 -8.53
N VAL A 347 11.81 -18.35 -8.65
CA VAL A 347 12.74 -19.07 -9.54
C VAL A 347 12.13 -19.25 -10.93
N PHE A 348 10.80 -19.25 -11.01
CA PHE A 348 10.06 -19.41 -12.25
C PHE A 348 9.45 -18.08 -12.72
N ARG A 349 9.71 -17.74 -13.98
CA ARG A 349 9.15 -16.53 -14.61
C ARG A 349 7.69 -16.70 -15.02
N PHE A 350 7.34 -17.93 -15.37
CA PHE A 350 6.03 -18.26 -15.91
C PHE A 350 5.62 -19.63 -15.38
N VAL A 351 4.38 -19.75 -14.93
CA VAL A 351 3.78 -21.00 -14.49
C VAL A 351 2.42 -21.12 -15.16
N ASN A 352 2.27 -22.07 -16.08
CA ASN A 352 1.03 -22.37 -16.74
C ASN A 352 0.59 -23.79 -16.39
N ILE A 353 -0.69 -23.97 -16.07
CA ILE A 353 -1.28 -25.27 -15.78
C ILE A 353 -2.36 -25.52 -16.82
N SER A 354 -2.21 -26.61 -17.56
CA SER A 354 -3.16 -27.08 -18.58
C SER A 354 -3.56 -28.51 -18.32
N PHE A 355 -4.66 -28.90 -18.91
CA PHE A 355 -5.29 -30.19 -18.65
C PHE A 355 -5.63 -30.91 -19.95
N ASP A 356 -5.24 -32.17 -20.05
CA ASP A 356 -5.73 -33.07 -21.09
C ASP A 356 -6.78 -34.01 -20.47
N THR A 357 -7.97 -34.05 -21.05
CA THR A 357 -9.04 -34.93 -20.60
C THR A 357 -8.99 -36.27 -21.34
N LEU A 358 -9.01 -37.35 -20.60
CA LEU A 358 -9.05 -38.75 -21.10
C LEU A 358 -10.24 -39.45 -20.44
N GLY A 359 -11.42 -39.38 -21.09
CA GLY A 359 -12.65 -39.84 -20.49
C GLY A 359 -13.02 -39.05 -19.24
N ASN A 360 -13.04 -39.70 -18.07
CA ASN A 360 -13.30 -39.07 -16.75
C ASN A 360 -12.02 -38.73 -15.98
N SER A 361 -10.85 -38.91 -16.61
CA SER A 361 -9.56 -38.62 -16.00
C SER A 361 -8.91 -37.41 -16.62
N ILE A 362 -8.13 -36.71 -15.83
CA ILE A 362 -7.37 -35.52 -16.21
C ILE A 362 -5.86 -35.77 -16.05
N ARG A 363 -5.12 -35.48 -17.11
CA ARG A 363 -3.68 -35.34 -17.03
C ARG A 363 -3.35 -33.87 -16.81
N THR A 364 -2.78 -33.55 -15.66
CA THR A 364 -2.34 -32.18 -15.33
C THR A 364 -0.94 -31.94 -15.88
N LYS A 365 -0.78 -30.91 -16.70
CA LYS A 365 0.50 -30.47 -17.24
C LYS A 365 0.84 -29.11 -16.67
N ILE A 366 1.90 -29.04 -15.89
CA ILE A 366 2.45 -27.79 -15.32
C ILE A 366 3.68 -27.41 -16.13
N PHE A 367 3.60 -26.34 -16.86
CA PHE A 367 4.67 -25.84 -17.69
C PHE A 367 5.28 -24.60 -17.05
N THR A 368 6.62 -24.59 -16.89
CA THR A 368 7.34 -23.50 -16.26
C THR A 368 8.55 -23.06 -17.08
N ARG A 369 8.91 -21.78 -16.93
CA ARG A 369 10.17 -21.23 -17.44
C ARG A 369 10.98 -20.67 -16.28
N PRO A 370 12.30 -20.93 -16.23
CA PRO A 370 13.13 -20.35 -15.20
C PRO A 370 13.28 -18.84 -15.38
N ASN A 371 13.38 -18.13 -14.28
CA ASN A 371 13.82 -16.75 -14.26
C ASN A 371 15.33 -16.67 -14.61
N GLN A 372 15.80 -15.48 -14.94
CA GLN A 372 17.21 -15.22 -15.07
C GLN A 372 17.94 -15.61 -13.77
N LYS A 373 18.98 -16.44 -13.89
CA LYS A 373 19.75 -16.90 -12.72
C LYS A 373 20.37 -15.73 -11.98
N PHE A 374 20.92 -14.76 -12.71
CA PHE A 374 21.50 -13.55 -12.16
C PHE A 374 20.65 -12.34 -12.53
N GLN A 375 20.38 -11.51 -11.54
CA GLN A 375 19.71 -10.22 -11.72
C GLN A 375 20.52 -9.15 -11.00
N ILE A 376 20.91 -8.12 -11.73
CA ILE A 376 21.61 -6.96 -11.20
C ILE A 376 20.66 -5.77 -11.30
N THR A 377 20.51 -5.05 -10.22
CA THR A 377 19.70 -3.84 -10.15
C THR A 377 20.53 -2.71 -9.58
N ASN A 378 20.69 -1.64 -10.36
CA ASN A 378 21.32 -0.41 -9.91
C ASN A 378 20.26 0.68 -9.79
N GLN A 379 20.25 1.36 -8.66
CA GLN A 379 19.32 2.45 -8.38
C GLN A 379 20.11 3.70 -8.00
N LEU A 380 19.78 4.80 -8.65
CA LEU A 380 20.21 6.13 -8.26
C LEU A 380 18.97 6.93 -7.94
N GLY A 381 18.91 7.56 -6.78
CA GLY A 381 17.71 8.26 -6.34
C GLY A 381 18.01 9.28 -5.25
N ALA A 382 16.94 9.87 -4.74
CA ALA A 382 16.99 10.71 -3.55
C ALA A 382 16.03 10.15 -2.50
N SER A 383 16.48 10.03 -1.26
CA SER A 383 15.65 9.72 -0.09
C SER A 383 15.46 10.96 0.74
N VAL A 384 14.30 11.08 1.39
CA VAL A 384 14.03 12.16 2.33
C VAL A 384 14.06 11.57 3.73
N THR A 385 15.10 11.89 4.47
CA THR A 385 15.25 11.52 5.88
C THR A 385 15.25 12.79 6.70
N GLU A 386 14.48 12.82 7.77
CA GLU A 386 14.41 13.99 8.67
C GLU A 386 14.17 15.34 7.96
N GLN A 387 13.26 15.36 6.95
CA GLN A 387 12.83 16.54 6.18
C GLN A 387 13.74 16.98 5.02
N LEU A 388 14.95 16.48 4.90
CA LEU A 388 15.88 16.91 3.86
C LEU A 388 16.17 15.80 2.86
N PRO A 389 16.13 16.11 1.55
CA PRO A 389 16.45 15.12 0.51
C PRO A 389 17.97 14.90 0.42
N GLY A 390 18.38 13.64 0.38
CA GLY A 390 19.75 13.23 0.14
C GLY A 390 19.85 12.21 -0.98
N PRO A 391 20.89 12.30 -1.84
CA PRO A 391 21.10 11.33 -2.91
C PRO A 391 21.56 9.99 -2.36
N PHE A 392 21.16 8.90 -2.99
CA PHE A 392 21.68 7.57 -2.70
C PHE A 392 21.96 6.79 -3.99
N PHE A 393 22.88 5.86 -3.87
CA PHE A 393 23.14 4.81 -4.84
C PHE A 393 22.94 3.45 -4.16
N SER A 394 22.27 2.53 -4.83
CA SER A 394 22.21 1.14 -4.39
C SER A 394 22.49 0.17 -5.54
N HIS A 395 23.20 -0.90 -5.21
CA HIS A 395 23.53 -2.01 -6.08
C HIS A 395 22.99 -3.28 -5.44
N SER A 396 22.20 -4.06 -6.18
CA SER A 396 21.67 -5.34 -5.73
C SER A 396 21.98 -6.42 -6.75
N LEU A 397 22.58 -7.49 -6.27
CA LEU A 397 22.84 -8.72 -7.02
C LEU A 397 21.99 -9.84 -6.44
N ARG A 398 21.16 -10.46 -7.27
CA ARG A 398 20.37 -11.63 -6.90
C ARG A 398 20.79 -12.82 -7.74
N ASN A 399 21.10 -13.94 -7.09
CA ASN A 399 21.38 -15.23 -7.73
C ASN A 399 20.31 -16.23 -7.29
N ARG A 400 19.56 -16.77 -8.24
CA ARG A 400 18.50 -17.74 -8.00
C ARG A 400 18.99 -19.15 -8.19
N ASN A 401 18.48 -20.06 -7.36
CA ASN A 401 18.81 -21.50 -7.39
C ASN A 401 20.31 -21.73 -7.19
N LEU A 402 20.88 -21.17 -6.13
CA LEU A 402 22.32 -21.14 -5.86
C LEU A 402 22.88 -22.57 -5.68
N PHE A 403 22.24 -23.40 -4.83
CA PHE A 403 22.67 -24.76 -4.48
C PHE A 403 21.74 -25.83 -5.06
N ARG A 404 20.94 -25.51 -6.10
CA ARG A 404 19.96 -26.39 -6.75
C ARG A 404 18.70 -26.68 -5.92
N GLY A 405 18.58 -26.14 -4.70
CA GLY A 405 17.43 -26.26 -3.81
C GLY A 405 16.47 -25.06 -3.88
N LEU A 406 16.48 -24.31 -5.00
CA LEU A 406 15.66 -23.12 -5.22
C LEU A 406 15.99 -21.96 -4.26
N GLU A 407 17.17 -21.97 -3.64
CA GLU A 407 17.63 -20.90 -2.76
C GLU A 407 17.92 -19.63 -3.57
N ILE A 408 17.71 -18.49 -2.91
CA ILE A 408 18.01 -17.18 -3.47
C ILE A 408 19.10 -16.53 -2.62
N PHE A 409 20.22 -16.23 -3.25
CA PHE A 409 21.26 -15.40 -2.67
C PHE A 409 21.05 -13.95 -3.11
N GLU A 410 21.06 -13.03 -2.15
CA GLU A 410 20.96 -11.60 -2.40
C GLU A 410 22.14 -10.88 -1.75
N PHE A 411 22.86 -10.10 -2.54
CA PHE A 411 23.84 -9.14 -2.06
C PHE A 411 23.34 -7.74 -2.33
N ASN A 412 23.34 -6.89 -1.32
CA ASN A 412 22.93 -5.51 -1.44
C ASN A 412 24.03 -4.60 -0.91
N PHE A 413 24.27 -3.51 -1.63
CA PHE A 413 25.14 -2.42 -1.27
C PHE A 413 24.38 -1.12 -1.42
N ARG A 414 24.46 -0.23 -0.43
CA ARG A 414 23.88 1.10 -0.47
C ARG A 414 24.85 2.12 0.08
N ALA A 415 25.02 3.23 -0.64
CA ALA A 415 25.72 4.41 -0.19
C ALA A 415 24.78 5.61 -0.29
N GLY A 416 24.62 6.40 0.74
CA GLY A 416 23.73 7.54 0.80
C GLY A 416 24.32 8.73 1.53
N LEU A 417 23.85 9.91 1.14
CA LEU A 417 24.04 11.16 1.87
C LEU A 417 22.67 11.60 2.36
N GLU A 418 22.55 11.86 3.65
CA GLU A 418 21.30 12.31 4.25
C GLU A 418 21.45 13.71 4.81
N GLY A 419 20.44 14.53 4.62
CA GLY A 419 20.36 15.82 5.27
C GLY A 419 19.74 15.64 6.66
N VAL A 420 20.54 15.93 7.69
CA VAL A 420 20.10 15.84 9.09
C VAL A 420 20.37 17.19 9.75
N ALA A 421 19.44 17.65 10.58
CA ALA A 421 19.65 18.88 11.36
C ALA A 421 20.64 18.63 12.48
N SER A 422 21.68 19.47 12.60
CA SER A 422 22.70 19.33 13.64
C SER A 422 22.15 19.53 15.06
N ALA A 423 22.58 18.68 15.99
CA ALA A 423 22.32 18.85 17.41
C ALA A 423 23.32 19.82 18.05
N THR A 424 24.48 20.06 17.43
CA THR A 424 25.60 20.78 18.03
C THR A 424 25.85 22.15 17.45
N THR A 425 25.34 22.47 16.26
CA THR A 425 25.54 23.77 15.59
C THR A 425 24.20 24.41 15.21
N GLU A 426 24.01 25.69 15.62
CA GLU A 426 22.79 26.43 15.25
C GLU A 426 22.69 26.63 13.73
N GLY A 427 21.56 26.20 13.17
CA GLY A 427 21.26 26.41 11.75
C GLY A 427 22.08 25.60 10.74
N GLY A 428 22.94 24.71 11.20
CA GLY A 428 23.75 23.85 10.35
C GLY A 428 22.92 22.69 9.75
N VAL A 429 22.75 22.68 8.42
CA VAL A 429 22.27 21.50 7.70
C VAL A 429 23.49 20.72 7.28
N TYR A 430 23.77 19.61 7.92
CA TYR A 430 24.87 18.75 7.53
C TYR A 430 24.38 17.44 6.90
N ARG A 431 25.30 16.77 6.24
CA ARG A 431 25.05 15.54 5.52
C ARG A 431 25.54 14.35 6.33
N SER A 432 24.65 13.52 6.79
CA SER A 432 25.01 12.18 7.27
C SER A 432 25.51 11.34 6.09
N ARG A 433 26.58 10.59 6.31
CA ARG A 433 27.06 9.60 5.33
C ARG A 433 26.69 8.21 5.81
N GLU A 434 25.98 7.48 4.98
CA GLU A 434 25.57 6.12 5.28
C GLU A 434 26.16 5.16 4.23
N LEU A 435 26.74 4.09 4.70
CA LEU A 435 27.21 2.98 3.89
C LEU A 435 26.63 1.70 4.48
N SER A 436 25.97 0.89 3.70
CA SER A 436 25.48 -0.41 4.14
C SER A 436 25.72 -1.49 3.09
N THR A 437 26.07 -2.67 3.56
CA THR A 437 26.21 -3.86 2.73
C THR A 437 25.57 -5.04 3.44
N SER A 438 24.94 -5.93 2.69
CA SER A 438 24.35 -7.14 3.26
C SER A 438 24.38 -8.30 2.27
N ALA A 439 24.61 -9.49 2.78
CA ALA A 439 24.46 -10.75 2.07
C ALA A 439 23.35 -11.56 2.74
N SER A 440 22.38 -12.05 2.00
CA SER A 440 21.33 -12.89 2.54
C SER A 440 21.13 -14.15 1.70
N LEU A 441 20.80 -15.25 2.37
CA LEU A 441 20.45 -16.52 1.75
C LEU A 441 19.01 -16.88 2.18
N ILE A 442 18.15 -17.06 1.21
CA ILE A 442 16.73 -17.33 1.41
C ILE A 442 16.43 -18.75 0.90
N PHE A 443 15.98 -19.61 1.81
CA PHE A 443 15.53 -20.96 1.50
C PHE A 443 14.00 -20.95 1.39
N PRO A 444 13.41 -21.58 0.36
CA PRO A 444 11.96 -21.60 0.15
C PRO A 444 11.26 -22.65 1.03
N GLN A 445 11.79 -22.93 2.21
CA GLN A 445 11.28 -23.87 3.20
C GLN A 445 11.76 -23.49 4.60
N PHE A 446 11.16 -24.09 5.62
CA PHE A 446 11.75 -24.03 6.96
C PHE A 446 12.91 -25.01 7.05
N LEU A 447 14.06 -24.54 7.51
CA LEU A 447 15.24 -25.37 7.81
C LEU A 447 15.08 -25.96 9.21
N VAL A 448 14.16 -26.90 9.34
CA VAL A 448 13.89 -27.65 10.56
C VAL A 448 13.89 -29.15 10.22
N PRO A 449 14.36 -30.01 11.14
CA PRO A 449 14.42 -31.45 10.92
C PRO A 449 13.01 -32.09 11.05
N VAL A 450 12.17 -31.89 10.03
CA VAL A 450 10.82 -32.46 9.95
C VAL A 450 10.67 -33.34 8.72
N ASP A 451 9.75 -34.29 8.77
CA ASP A 451 9.44 -35.18 7.66
C ASP A 451 8.83 -34.44 6.46
N PHE A 452 8.90 -35.06 5.28
CA PHE A 452 8.40 -34.48 4.03
C PHE A 452 6.89 -34.19 4.09
N GLY A 453 6.10 -35.07 4.70
CA GLY A 453 4.66 -34.85 4.83
C GLY A 453 4.29 -33.58 5.60
N THR A 454 5.11 -33.23 6.59
CA THR A 454 4.99 -31.96 7.33
C THR A 454 5.44 -30.78 6.47
N LEU A 455 6.57 -30.89 5.74
CA LEU A 455 7.01 -29.83 4.81
C LEU A 455 5.97 -29.55 3.72
N GLU A 456 5.31 -30.56 3.20
CA GLU A 456 4.24 -30.42 2.21
C GLU A 456 3.05 -29.65 2.77
N LYS A 457 2.62 -29.92 4.00
CA LYS A 457 1.56 -29.16 4.68
C LYS A 457 1.93 -27.67 4.81
N PHE A 458 3.18 -27.39 5.16
CA PHE A 458 3.68 -26.01 5.23
C PHE A 458 3.82 -25.37 3.86
N GLY A 459 4.01 -26.13 2.78
CA GLY A 459 4.11 -25.64 1.42
C GLY A 459 3.04 -24.63 1.01
N ARG A 460 1.82 -24.80 1.54
CA ARG A 460 0.66 -23.92 1.28
C ARG A 460 0.80 -22.52 1.90
N TYR A 461 1.70 -22.35 2.86
CA TYR A 461 1.89 -21.11 3.61
C TYR A 461 3.09 -20.29 3.14
N ASN A 462 3.70 -20.67 2.03
CA ASN A 462 4.92 -20.02 1.49
C ASN A 462 6.03 -19.87 2.54
N PRO A 463 6.46 -20.98 3.19
CA PRO A 463 7.47 -20.92 4.23
C PRO A 463 8.82 -20.52 3.64
N ARG A 464 9.55 -19.68 4.37
CA ARG A 464 10.91 -19.27 4.02
C ARG A 464 11.78 -19.21 5.27
N THR A 465 13.02 -19.64 5.14
CA THR A 465 14.10 -19.34 6.09
C THR A 465 15.04 -18.34 5.45
N ARG A 466 15.33 -17.27 6.15
CA ARG A 466 16.28 -16.25 5.71
C ARG A 466 17.43 -16.15 6.70
N THR A 467 18.66 -16.27 6.21
CA THR A 467 19.85 -15.87 6.93
C THR A 467 20.38 -14.59 6.31
N LEU A 468 20.83 -13.66 7.14
CA LEU A 468 21.41 -12.39 6.68
C LEU A 468 22.64 -12.07 7.50
N LEU A 469 23.68 -11.61 6.82
CA LEU A 469 24.85 -10.95 7.39
C LEU A 469 24.93 -9.55 6.79
N GLY A 470 24.91 -8.52 7.63
CA GLY A 470 24.92 -7.12 7.21
C GLY A 470 25.98 -6.32 7.96
N TYR A 471 26.53 -5.32 7.31
CA TYR A 471 27.38 -4.31 7.90
C TYR A 471 26.85 -2.93 7.53
N SER A 472 26.76 -2.04 8.52
CA SER A 472 26.37 -0.66 8.31
C SER A 472 27.36 0.29 8.98
N TYR A 473 27.68 1.37 8.29
CA TYR A 473 28.50 2.46 8.75
C TYR A 473 27.75 3.77 8.58
N VAL A 474 27.60 4.52 9.66
CA VAL A 474 26.95 5.82 9.71
C VAL A 474 27.92 6.83 10.30
N ASN A 475 28.18 7.89 9.56
CA ASN A 475 29.01 9.00 10.01
C ASN A 475 28.13 10.25 10.09
N ARG A 476 27.85 10.68 11.31
CA ARG A 476 27.15 11.94 11.63
C ARG A 476 28.12 12.84 12.40
N PRO A 477 27.92 14.16 12.44
CA PRO A 477 28.76 15.03 13.26
C PRO A 477 28.74 14.66 14.74
N GLU A 478 27.66 14.11 15.27
CA GLU A 478 27.54 13.74 16.66
C GLU A 478 28.28 12.44 16.99
N TYR A 479 28.30 11.51 16.05
CA TYR A 479 28.90 10.20 16.25
C TYR A 479 29.26 9.50 14.94
N VAL A 480 30.25 8.63 15.02
CA VAL A 480 30.52 7.63 14.01
C VAL A 480 30.11 6.28 14.58
N ARG A 481 29.34 5.51 13.82
CA ARG A 481 28.80 4.23 14.25
C ARG A 481 28.95 3.18 13.18
N ASP A 482 29.45 2.04 13.55
CA ASP A 482 29.45 0.82 12.75
C ASP A 482 28.73 -0.32 13.46
N ALA A 483 28.02 -1.12 12.69
CA ALA A 483 27.28 -2.24 13.22
C ALA A 483 27.39 -3.45 12.28
N LEU A 484 27.71 -4.62 12.84
CA LEU A 484 27.61 -5.91 12.20
C LEU A 484 26.30 -6.58 12.66
N ASN A 485 25.45 -6.94 11.72
CA ASN A 485 24.14 -7.52 11.98
C ASN A 485 24.06 -8.94 11.43
N THR A 486 23.52 -9.87 12.21
CA THR A 486 23.25 -11.25 11.78
C THR A 486 21.79 -11.59 12.14
N ILE A 487 21.04 -12.06 11.13
CA ILE A 487 19.63 -12.45 11.32
C ILE A 487 19.40 -13.88 10.85
N LEU A 488 18.65 -14.65 11.66
CA LEU A 488 18.01 -15.90 11.25
C LEU A 488 16.49 -15.76 11.45
N ALA A 489 15.76 -15.76 10.35
CA ALA A 489 14.33 -15.50 10.36
C ALA A 489 13.53 -16.61 9.64
N TYR A 490 12.38 -16.95 10.22
CA TYR A 490 11.33 -17.72 9.56
C TYR A 490 10.16 -16.82 9.19
N THR A 491 9.70 -16.94 7.95
CA THR A 491 8.56 -16.17 7.46
C THR A 491 7.56 -17.07 6.76
N TRP A 492 6.28 -16.80 6.95
CA TRP A 492 5.20 -17.50 6.24
C TRP A 492 3.97 -16.60 6.13
N ALA A 493 3.01 -16.99 5.29
CA ALA A 493 1.78 -16.25 5.10
C ALA A 493 0.59 -17.21 4.94
N THR A 494 -0.62 -16.75 5.23
CA THR A 494 -1.84 -17.52 4.94
C THR A 494 -2.04 -17.67 3.44
N ARG A 495 -2.88 -18.65 3.02
CA ARG A 495 -3.13 -18.96 1.61
C ARG A 495 -3.53 -17.75 0.76
N ASN A 496 -4.29 -16.81 1.30
CA ASN A 496 -4.74 -15.61 0.63
C ASN A 496 -3.78 -14.42 0.79
N LEU A 497 -2.60 -14.63 1.39
CA LEU A 497 -1.59 -13.60 1.71
C LEU A 497 -2.08 -12.45 2.62
N ARG A 498 -3.24 -12.62 3.26
CA ARG A 498 -3.80 -11.60 4.16
C ARG A 498 -3.06 -11.50 5.48
N HIS A 499 -2.62 -12.63 6.02
CA HIS A 499 -1.86 -12.66 7.27
C HIS A 499 -0.43 -13.10 6.96
N GLN A 500 0.52 -12.33 7.44
CA GLN A 500 1.94 -12.60 7.28
C GLN A 500 2.56 -12.72 8.67
N PHE A 501 3.41 -13.70 8.83
CA PHE A 501 4.09 -14.00 10.06
C PHE A 501 5.59 -13.98 9.84
N SER A 502 6.32 -13.44 10.81
CA SER A 502 7.79 -13.47 10.84
C SER A 502 8.24 -13.77 12.26
N VAL A 503 9.17 -14.67 12.40
CA VAL A 503 9.85 -14.96 13.66
C VAL A 503 11.34 -14.89 13.41
N ASN A 504 12.02 -13.94 14.04
CA ASN A 504 13.47 -13.89 14.06
C ASN A 504 13.93 -14.68 15.27
N LEU A 505 14.56 -15.83 15.02
CA LEU A 505 15.15 -16.66 16.07
C LEU A 505 16.46 -16.08 16.59
N LEU A 506 17.12 -15.32 15.73
CA LEU A 506 18.34 -14.60 16.05
C LEU A 506 18.32 -13.26 15.32
N ASP A 507 18.48 -12.19 16.06
CA ASP A 507 18.84 -10.85 15.57
C ASP A 507 19.96 -10.36 16.45
N ALA A 508 21.19 -10.50 15.98
CA ALA A 508 22.40 -10.21 16.72
C ALA A 508 23.13 -9.03 16.07
N ASN A 509 23.39 -7.99 16.85
CA ASN A 509 24.02 -6.76 16.44
C ASN A 509 25.23 -6.48 17.31
N LEU A 510 26.41 -6.46 16.70
CA LEU A 510 27.64 -5.96 17.31
C LEU A 510 27.83 -4.51 16.88
N ILE A 511 27.75 -3.60 17.85
CA ILE A 511 27.71 -2.16 17.60
C ILE A 511 28.91 -1.50 18.24
N ARG A 512 29.57 -0.61 17.49
CA ARG A 512 30.61 0.28 17.97
C ARG A 512 30.25 1.70 17.63
N SER A 513 30.41 2.60 18.59
CA SER A 513 30.15 4.03 18.38
C SER A 513 31.33 4.82 18.95
N SER A 514 31.72 5.86 18.25
CA SER A 514 32.62 6.89 18.75
C SER A 514 31.88 8.22 18.72
N LEU A 515 31.84 8.92 19.84
CA LEU A 515 31.15 10.20 20.00
C LEU A 515 32.07 11.36 19.61
N ASP A 516 31.52 12.40 19.02
CA ASP A 516 32.21 13.68 18.93
C ASP A 516 32.40 14.29 20.31
N SER A 517 33.48 15.02 20.49
CA SER A 517 33.86 15.59 21.82
C SER A 517 32.81 16.51 22.41
N LEU A 518 32.17 17.35 21.57
CA LEU A 518 31.13 18.28 22.02
C LEU A 518 29.85 17.52 22.40
N PHE A 519 29.48 16.54 21.62
CA PHE A 519 28.31 15.68 21.88
C PHE A 519 28.55 14.82 23.13
N GLN A 520 29.76 14.28 23.29
CA GLN A 520 30.16 13.53 24.48
C GLN A 520 30.05 14.37 25.74
N SER A 521 30.64 15.56 25.75
CA SER A 521 30.58 16.47 26.92
C SER A 521 29.14 16.79 27.30
N ARG A 522 28.28 16.95 26.32
CA ARG A 522 26.84 17.21 26.55
C ARG A 522 26.12 16.00 27.14
N LEU A 523 26.43 14.80 26.68
CA LEU A 523 25.86 13.56 27.24
C LEU A 523 26.39 13.31 28.68
N GLU A 524 27.63 13.67 28.96
CA GLU A 524 28.23 13.60 30.30
C GLU A 524 27.56 14.60 31.26
N GLU A 525 27.29 15.83 30.81
CA GLU A 525 26.52 16.83 31.58
C GLU A 525 25.10 16.33 31.89
N LEU A 526 24.44 15.68 30.91
CA LEU A 526 23.14 15.07 31.12
C LEU A 526 23.21 13.85 32.06
N GLN A 527 24.33 13.13 32.07
CA GLN A 527 24.54 12.00 32.97
C GLN A 527 24.72 12.47 34.41
N GLU A 528 25.43 13.56 34.63
CA GLU A 528 25.56 14.19 35.95
C GLU A 528 24.19 14.64 36.50
N GLN A 529 23.28 14.98 35.62
CA GLN A 529 21.89 15.32 35.93
C GLN A 529 20.98 14.08 36.09
N GLY A 530 21.52 12.85 36.01
CA GLY A 530 20.81 11.59 36.20
C GLY A 530 20.26 10.94 34.89
N ASN A 531 20.61 11.49 33.70
CA ASN A 531 20.19 10.93 32.43
C ASN A 531 21.24 9.94 31.89
N ASN A 532 20.88 8.69 31.78
CA ASN A 532 21.78 7.60 31.33
C ASN A 532 21.86 7.39 29.81
N LEU A 533 21.44 8.38 29.01
CA LEU A 533 21.39 8.26 27.54
C LEU A 533 22.76 7.94 26.93
N ILE A 534 23.86 8.41 27.52
CA ILE A 534 25.24 8.14 27.10
C ILE A 534 25.48 6.62 26.99
N ASN A 535 24.90 5.84 27.89
CA ASN A 535 25.07 4.38 27.93
C ASN A 535 24.48 3.68 26.68
N SER A 536 23.56 4.36 25.99
CA SER A 536 22.99 3.83 24.73
C SER A 536 23.97 3.90 23.53
N PHE A 537 25.06 4.63 23.68
CA PHE A 537 26.11 4.78 22.67
C PHE A 537 27.35 3.95 22.98
N LEU A 538 27.38 3.24 24.09
CA LEU A 538 28.50 2.37 24.41
C LEU A 538 28.66 1.23 23.41
N PRO A 539 29.89 0.75 23.15
CA PRO A 539 30.10 -0.45 22.40
C PRO A 539 29.27 -1.60 22.98
N SER A 540 28.47 -2.25 22.13
CA SER A 540 27.45 -3.16 22.63
C SER A 540 27.24 -4.37 21.73
N TYR A 541 26.81 -5.46 22.37
CA TYR A 541 26.27 -6.61 21.69
C TYR A 541 24.79 -6.76 22.07
N VAL A 542 23.93 -6.57 21.06
CA VAL A 542 22.48 -6.67 21.21
C VAL A 542 21.99 -7.90 20.50
N SER A 543 21.47 -8.87 21.22
CA SER A 543 20.90 -10.09 20.69
C SER A 543 19.45 -10.22 21.11
N SER A 544 18.55 -10.52 20.16
CA SER A 544 17.12 -10.63 20.45
C SER A 544 16.43 -11.74 19.66
N ILE A 545 15.31 -12.17 20.19
CA ILE A 545 14.30 -12.99 19.50
C ILE A 545 13.06 -12.11 19.31
N SER A 546 12.50 -12.13 18.11
CA SER A 546 11.30 -11.31 17.85
C SER A 546 10.26 -12.04 17.01
N GLY A 547 9.00 -11.65 17.20
CA GLY A 547 7.86 -12.11 16.43
C GLY A 547 7.07 -10.95 15.87
N GLN A 548 6.62 -11.05 14.62
CA GLN A 548 5.75 -10.08 13.98
C GLN A 548 4.58 -10.75 13.29
N VAL A 549 3.41 -10.18 13.45
CA VAL A 549 2.19 -10.56 12.74
C VAL A 549 1.64 -9.33 12.03
N ILE A 550 1.38 -9.47 10.73
CA ILE A 550 0.71 -8.45 9.92
C ILE A 550 -0.62 -9.02 9.46
N ILE A 551 -1.71 -8.40 9.88
CA ILE A 551 -3.09 -8.78 9.53
C ILE A 551 -3.62 -7.73 8.56
N ASN A 552 -3.84 -8.14 7.31
CA ASN A 552 -4.47 -7.32 6.29
C ASN A 552 -5.92 -7.74 6.13
N PHE A 553 -6.86 -6.96 6.70
CA PHE A 553 -8.27 -7.34 6.74
C PHE A 553 -8.95 -7.21 5.38
N ASN A 554 -8.70 -6.13 4.63
CA ASN A 554 -9.44 -5.80 3.42
C ASN A 554 -8.54 -5.17 2.35
N GLN A 555 -7.64 -5.97 1.75
CA GLN A 555 -6.83 -5.53 0.61
C GLN A 555 -6.18 -4.14 0.79
N TYR A 556 -5.49 -3.96 1.90
CA TYR A 556 -4.67 -2.77 2.16
C TYR A 556 -3.76 -2.48 0.96
N GLY A 557 -3.77 -1.26 0.48
CA GLY A 557 -3.15 -0.85 -0.78
C GLY A 557 -4.16 -0.49 -1.87
N LEU A 558 -5.42 -0.98 -1.76
CA LEU A 558 -6.53 -0.60 -2.66
C LEU A 558 -7.55 0.31 -1.96
N TYR A 559 -7.12 1.05 -0.96
CA TYR A 559 -7.96 1.88 -0.09
C TYR A 559 -8.77 2.97 -0.81
N ARG A 560 -8.40 3.36 -2.03
CA ARG A 560 -9.16 4.34 -2.81
C ARG A 560 -10.54 3.84 -3.24
N ARG A 561 -10.74 2.52 -3.29
CA ARG A 561 -12.01 1.92 -3.75
C ARG A 561 -12.74 1.18 -2.65
N ASN A 562 -12.02 0.65 -1.67
CA ASN A 562 -12.59 -0.21 -0.62
C ASN A 562 -12.09 0.24 0.76
N GLN A 563 -12.88 -0.05 1.79
CA GLN A 563 -12.38 0.02 3.16
C GLN A 563 -11.17 -0.91 3.29
N ALA A 564 -10.08 -0.39 3.81
CA ALA A 564 -8.87 -1.16 4.03
C ALA A 564 -8.39 -0.98 5.46
N SER A 565 -7.94 -2.07 6.09
CA SER A 565 -7.39 -2.06 7.43
C SER A 565 -6.17 -2.95 7.50
N LEU A 566 -5.16 -2.50 8.22
CA LEU A 566 -3.94 -3.26 8.48
C LEU A 566 -3.61 -3.16 9.96
N TRP A 567 -3.26 -4.27 10.56
CA TRP A 567 -2.79 -4.33 11.94
C TRP A 567 -1.45 -5.06 12.00
N ARG A 568 -0.44 -4.39 12.50
CA ARG A 568 0.88 -4.94 12.74
C ARG A 568 1.11 -5.06 14.24
N LEU A 569 1.40 -6.27 14.68
CA LEU A 569 1.82 -6.59 16.04
C LEU A 569 3.27 -7.03 16.00
N PHE A 570 4.08 -6.53 16.91
CA PHE A 570 5.49 -6.86 17.06
C PHE A 570 5.85 -7.07 18.52
N VAL A 571 6.57 -8.14 18.80
CA VAL A 571 7.10 -8.46 20.12
C VAL A 571 8.56 -8.81 19.98
N GLU A 572 9.40 -8.34 20.88
CA GLU A 572 10.83 -8.62 20.89
C GLU A 572 11.32 -8.81 22.33
N SER A 573 12.16 -9.82 22.53
CA SER A 573 12.87 -10.05 23.78
C SER A 573 14.37 -9.98 23.52
N GLY A 574 15.00 -8.96 24.05
CA GLY A 574 16.46 -8.75 23.98
C GLY A 574 17.18 -9.43 25.13
N GLY A 575 18.38 -9.90 24.83
CA GLY A 575 19.22 -10.57 25.83
C GLY A 575 18.92 -12.05 26.03
N THR A 576 17.90 -12.58 25.40
CA THR A 576 17.42 -13.96 25.63
C THR A 576 18.40 -15.04 25.22
N THR A 577 19.18 -14.83 24.17
CA THR A 577 20.19 -15.81 23.71
C THR A 577 21.38 -15.94 24.67
N PHE A 578 21.68 -14.89 25.47
CA PHE A 578 22.77 -14.87 26.43
C PHE A 578 22.39 -15.28 27.85
N ASN A 579 21.11 -15.37 28.16
CA ASN A 579 20.68 -15.98 29.43
C ASN A 579 21.13 -17.44 29.56
N PHE A 580 21.56 -18.08 28.45
CA PHE A 580 22.14 -19.41 28.41
C PHE A 580 23.69 -19.43 28.28
N LEU A 581 24.32 -18.25 28.05
CA LEU A 581 25.76 -18.07 27.95
C LEU A 581 26.21 -17.20 29.11
N ASP A 582 27.43 -17.40 29.59
CA ASP A 582 28.00 -16.63 30.72
C ASP A 582 28.17 -15.15 30.34
N PRO A 583 27.44 -14.21 31.00
CA PRO A 583 27.58 -12.78 30.74
C PRO A 583 28.95 -12.21 31.08
N GLU A 584 29.74 -12.82 31.99
CA GLU A 584 31.06 -12.37 32.36
C GLU A 584 32.04 -12.37 31.19
N SER A 585 31.86 -13.31 30.24
CA SER A 585 32.72 -13.39 29.05
C SER A 585 32.58 -12.19 28.10
N LEU A 586 31.51 -11.40 28.19
CA LEU A 586 31.28 -10.17 27.42
C LEU A 586 31.85 -8.95 28.12
N ALA A 587 31.75 -8.90 29.45
CA ALA A 587 32.31 -7.82 30.25
C ALA A 587 33.81 -7.74 30.07
N ASP A 588 34.50 -8.89 29.97
CA ASP A 588 35.92 -8.96 29.66
C ASP A 588 36.32 -8.33 28.32
N ARG A 589 35.34 -8.19 27.39
CA ARG A 589 35.55 -7.57 26.09
C ARG A 589 35.09 -6.12 26.00
N SER A 590 34.78 -5.49 27.13
CA SER A 590 34.26 -4.12 27.20
C SER A 590 33.03 -3.84 26.36
N LEU A 591 32.17 -4.88 26.22
CA LEU A 591 30.91 -4.77 25.50
C LEU A 591 29.73 -4.69 26.46
N THR A 592 28.90 -3.67 26.28
CA THR A 592 27.65 -3.54 27.01
C THR A 592 26.60 -4.53 26.47
N TYR A 593 25.89 -5.14 27.40
CA TYR A 593 24.84 -6.11 27.11
C TYR A 593 23.48 -5.60 27.58
N PHE A 594 22.44 -5.76 26.76
CA PHE A 594 21.13 -5.24 27.05
C PHE A 594 20.08 -6.35 27.14
N GLN A 595 19.26 -6.27 28.19
CA GLN A 595 18.08 -7.11 28.39
C GLN A 595 16.85 -6.21 28.35
N PHE A 596 15.90 -6.53 27.46
CA PHE A 596 14.68 -5.74 27.30
C PHE A 596 13.54 -6.55 26.74
N LEU A 597 12.32 -6.07 26.99
CA LEU A 597 11.11 -6.53 26.32
C LEU A 597 10.53 -5.36 25.53
N LYS A 598 10.20 -5.58 24.25
CA LYS A 598 9.59 -4.59 23.39
C LYS A 598 8.30 -5.13 22.77
N PHE A 599 7.26 -4.31 22.82
CA PHE A 599 5.97 -4.56 22.19
C PHE A 599 5.59 -3.35 21.35
N GLN A 600 5.00 -3.58 20.17
CA GLN A 600 4.44 -2.53 19.34
C GLN A 600 3.18 -3.01 18.65
N SER A 601 2.15 -2.15 18.62
CA SER A 601 0.89 -2.36 17.92
C SER A 601 0.60 -1.15 17.03
N ASP A 602 0.59 -1.34 15.71
CA ASP A 602 0.32 -0.30 14.71
C ASP A 602 -0.93 -0.70 13.90
N PHE A 603 -2.05 -0.04 14.19
CA PHE A 603 -3.32 -0.25 13.51
C PHE A 603 -3.62 0.92 12.58
N ARG A 604 -3.97 0.62 11.32
CA ARG A 604 -4.30 1.61 10.30
C ARG A 604 -5.62 1.26 9.65
N ARG A 605 -6.45 2.27 9.41
CA ARG A 605 -7.71 2.09 8.70
C ARG A 605 -7.98 3.23 7.72
N TYR A 606 -8.51 2.86 6.56
CA TYR A 606 -8.91 3.77 5.51
C TYR A 606 -10.39 3.54 5.21
N ILE A 607 -11.15 4.61 5.23
CA ILE A 607 -12.59 4.61 5.00
C ILE A 607 -12.86 5.55 3.83
N PRO A 608 -13.13 5.06 2.62
CA PRO A 608 -13.59 5.90 1.53
C PRO A 608 -14.98 6.45 1.91
N LEU A 609 -15.07 7.76 2.07
CA LEU A 609 -16.33 8.45 2.33
C LEU A 609 -17.07 8.78 1.03
N SER A 610 -16.30 8.94 -0.03
CA SER A 610 -16.78 9.14 -1.39
C SER A 610 -15.65 8.84 -2.39
N ASN A 611 -15.97 8.81 -3.69
CA ASN A 611 -14.92 8.64 -4.73
C ASN A 611 -13.84 9.73 -4.72
N LYS A 612 -14.10 10.85 -4.05
CA LYS A 612 -13.18 11.98 -3.94
C LYS A 612 -12.64 12.20 -2.54
N SER A 613 -13.15 11.50 -1.55
CA SER A 613 -12.81 11.75 -0.14
C SER A 613 -12.54 10.45 0.61
N THR A 614 -11.48 10.44 1.38
CA THR A 614 -11.09 9.31 2.23
C THR A 614 -10.78 9.82 3.63
N PHE A 615 -11.29 9.13 4.64
CA PHE A 615 -10.89 9.30 6.02
C PHE A 615 -9.92 8.19 6.39
N ALA A 616 -8.75 8.54 6.91
CA ALA A 616 -7.72 7.61 7.33
C ALA A 616 -7.35 7.86 8.79
N TYR A 617 -7.10 6.80 9.55
CA TYR A 617 -6.54 6.94 10.89
C TYR A 617 -5.53 5.84 11.21
N ARG A 618 -4.61 6.17 12.08
CA ARG A 618 -3.58 5.29 12.61
C ARG A 618 -3.54 5.39 14.12
N LEU A 619 -3.44 4.25 14.79
CA LEU A 619 -3.15 4.12 16.21
C LEU A 619 -1.88 3.32 16.36
N ASN A 620 -0.86 3.89 17.02
CA ASN A 620 0.42 3.25 17.24
C ASN A 620 0.77 3.29 18.73
N LEU A 621 0.93 2.12 19.31
CA LEU A 621 1.27 1.90 20.70
C LEU A 621 2.63 1.21 20.77
N GLY A 622 3.51 1.65 21.62
CA GLY A 622 4.82 1.04 21.83
C GLY A 622 5.17 0.97 23.31
N LEU A 623 5.75 -0.15 23.72
CA LEU A 623 6.30 -0.36 25.08
C LEU A 623 7.66 -1.03 24.90
N ALA A 624 8.71 -0.48 25.50
CA ALA A 624 10.05 -1.06 25.49
C ALA A 624 10.66 -0.90 26.89
N LYS A 625 10.69 -2.01 27.64
CA LYS A 625 11.13 -1.99 29.05
C LYS A 625 12.46 -2.70 29.20
N PRO A 626 13.52 -2.00 29.66
CA PRO A 626 14.75 -2.63 30.08
C PRO A 626 14.54 -3.41 31.39
N TYR A 627 15.31 -4.49 31.58
CA TYR A 627 15.30 -5.27 32.82
C TYR A 627 16.69 -5.87 33.09
N GLY A 628 16.85 -6.49 34.26
CA GLY A 628 18.06 -7.22 34.64
C GLY A 628 19.32 -6.33 34.71
N ILE A 629 20.37 -6.78 34.07
CA ILE A 629 21.70 -6.12 34.11
C ILE A 629 21.82 -4.90 33.19
N SER A 630 20.76 -4.52 32.49
CA SER A 630 20.78 -3.38 31.54
C SER A 630 20.90 -2.01 32.20
N GLY A 631 20.94 -1.95 33.53
CA GLY A 631 21.07 -0.67 34.27
C GLY A 631 19.95 0.35 34.00
N GLY A 632 18.73 -0.13 33.60
CA GLY A 632 17.58 0.71 33.28
C GLY A 632 17.65 1.39 31.91
N VAL A 633 18.57 1.02 31.03
CA VAL A 633 18.79 1.64 29.72
C VAL A 633 18.53 0.66 28.58
N LEU A 634 17.95 1.15 27.49
CA LEU A 634 17.79 0.42 26.24
C LEU A 634 18.93 0.70 25.26
N PRO A 635 19.21 -0.22 24.31
CA PRO A 635 19.98 0.16 23.12
C PRO A 635 19.28 1.33 22.42
N TYR A 636 20.04 2.27 21.87
CA TYR A 636 19.50 3.49 21.28
C TYR A 636 18.41 3.24 20.22
N GLU A 637 18.56 2.21 19.39
CA GLU A 637 17.61 1.85 18.35
C GLU A 637 16.31 1.23 18.89
N LYS A 638 16.27 0.84 20.14
CA LYS A 638 15.09 0.20 20.72
C LYS A 638 14.17 1.20 21.42
N TYR A 639 14.64 2.42 21.66
CA TYR A 639 13.79 3.52 22.12
C TYR A 639 12.73 3.89 21.07
N PHE A 640 11.65 4.49 21.54
CA PHE A 640 10.66 5.15 20.69
C PHE A 640 10.93 6.65 20.62
N PHE A 641 10.58 7.22 19.46
CA PHE A 641 10.69 8.65 19.23
C PHE A 641 9.38 9.14 18.62
N ALA A 642 8.95 10.33 18.99
CA ALA A 642 7.79 11.00 18.42
C ALA A 642 8.16 12.32 17.72
N GLY A 643 7.31 12.74 16.76
CA GLY A 643 7.53 13.89 15.90
C GLY A 643 8.04 13.52 14.51
N GLY A 644 7.80 14.41 13.54
CA GLY A 644 8.21 14.25 12.16
C GLY A 644 7.08 13.88 11.20
N SER A 645 7.41 13.77 9.93
CA SER A 645 6.46 13.65 8.82
C SER A 645 5.58 12.39 8.82
N THR A 646 5.95 11.35 9.56
CA THR A 646 5.21 10.07 9.68
C THR A 646 4.73 9.79 11.11
N SER A 647 4.87 10.76 12.01
CA SER A 647 4.47 10.77 13.41
C SER A 647 3.65 12.05 13.67
N ILE A 648 3.86 12.74 14.78
CA ILE A 648 3.17 13.98 15.12
C ILE A 648 3.78 15.16 14.32
N ARG A 649 3.12 15.52 13.21
CA ARG A 649 3.68 16.41 12.16
C ARG A 649 3.94 17.85 12.58
N ALA A 650 3.40 18.28 13.72
CA ALA A 650 3.63 19.61 14.25
C ALA A 650 4.95 19.74 15.07
N TRP A 651 5.68 18.66 15.25
CA TRP A 651 7.02 18.64 15.84
C TRP A 651 8.07 18.17 14.86
N GLN A 652 9.28 18.64 15.03
CA GLN A 652 10.43 18.15 14.26
C GLN A 652 10.66 16.65 14.55
N PRO A 653 11.31 15.92 13.64
CA PRO A 653 11.59 14.50 13.84
C PRO A 653 12.31 14.22 15.15
N ARG A 654 11.78 13.26 15.95
CA ARG A 654 12.35 12.79 17.21
C ARG A 654 12.50 13.85 18.30
N ARG A 655 11.76 14.97 18.22
CA ARG A 655 11.88 16.11 19.13
C ARG A 655 10.68 16.28 20.08
N LEU A 656 9.71 15.38 20.07
CA LEU A 656 8.54 15.43 20.94
C LEU A 656 8.71 14.52 22.16
N GLY A 657 8.38 15.05 23.34
CA GLY A 657 8.37 14.36 24.63
C GLY A 657 9.71 14.41 25.35
N PRO A 658 9.96 13.47 26.29
CA PRO A 658 8.98 12.60 26.91
C PRO A 658 8.09 13.32 27.93
N GLY A 659 6.81 12.92 27.95
CA GLY A 659 5.78 13.44 28.90
C GLY A 659 5.57 14.94 28.81
N SER A 660 5.57 15.58 29.97
CA SER A 660 5.48 17.04 30.13
C SER A 660 6.85 17.70 30.40
N PHE A 661 7.94 16.97 30.14
CA PHE A 661 9.29 17.55 30.31
C PHE A 661 9.46 18.81 29.46
N THR A 662 9.94 19.89 30.12
CA THR A 662 10.17 21.18 29.48
C THR A 662 11.66 21.26 29.08
N PRO A 663 11.99 21.31 27.77
CA PRO A 663 13.35 21.56 27.30
C PRO A 663 13.87 22.93 27.78
N GLN A 664 15.17 23.11 27.75
CA GLN A 664 15.77 24.41 28.07
C GLN A 664 15.22 25.50 27.16
N ILE A 665 14.96 26.68 27.68
CA ILE A 665 14.49 27.83 26.93
C ILE A 665 15.70 28.60 26.41
N ARG A 666 15.74 28.88 25.12
CA ARG A 666 16.76 29.69 24.48
C ARG A 666 16.57 31.19 24.81
N GLU A 667 17.56 31.99 24.54
CA GLU A 667 17.52 33.47 24.70
C GLU A 667 16.37 34.12 23.88
N ASP A 668 15.95 33.50 22.76
CA ASP A 668 14.86 33.96 21.93
C ASP A 668 13.47 33.51 22.41
N GLY A 669 13.39 32.88 23.58
CA GLY A 669 12.13 32.38 24.17
C GLY A 669 11.61 31.07 23.57
N THR A 670 12.31 30.43 22.64
CA THR A 670 11.94 29.14 22.08
C THR A 670 12.55 27.98 22.85
N PHE A 671 11.90 26.83 22.86
CA PHE A 671 12.45 25.61 23.43
C PHE A 671 13.65 25.09 22.66
N ASP A 672 14.65 24.60 23.36
CA ASP A 672 15.82 23.95 22.77
C ASP A 672 15.54 22.50 22.40
N TYR A 673 15.12 22.27 21.17
CA TYR A 673 14.88 20.95 20.62
C TYR A 673 16.07 20.38 19.83
N ARG A 674 17.31 20.79 20.17
CA ARG A 674 18.51 20.29 19.46
C ARG A 674 18.71 18.78 19.61
N PHE A 675 18.29 18.19 20.75
CA PHE A 675 18.51 16.79 21.05
C PHE A 675 17.27 15.94 20.80
N GLU A 676 17.49 14.71 20.33
CA GLU A 676 16.43 13.72 20.22
C GLU A 676 15.89 13.37 21.61
N GLN A 677 14.57 13.12 21.66
CA GLN A 677 13.84 12.84 22.88
C GLN A 677 13.38 11.35 22.89
N PRO A 678 14.23 10.43 23.40
CA PRO A 678 13.88 9.02 23.48
C PRO A 678 12.86 8.76 24.58
N GLY A 679 11.93 7.82 24.30
CA GLY A 679 10.98 7.31 25.27
C GLY A 679 10.89 5.78 25.23
N GLU A 680 10.43 5.20 26.33
CA GLU A 680 10.22 3.75 26.50
C GLU A 680 8.77 3.35 26.20
N ILE A 681 7.86 4.29 26.31
CA ILE A 681 6.44 4.16 25.99
C ILE A 681 6.12 5.13 24.87
N LEU A 682 5.34 4.70 23.91
CA LEU A 682 4.85 5.50 22.77
C LEU A 682 3.35 5.38 22.68
N PHE A 683 2.70 6.50 22.48
CA PHE A 683 1.31 6.57 22.01
C PHE A 683 1.19 7.59 20.89
N GLU A 684 0.62 7.17 19.76
CA GLU A 684 0.29 8.05 18.63
C GLU A 684 -1.11 7.74 18.11
N ALA A 685 -1.90 8.76 17.91
CA ALA A 685 -3.20 8.71 17.24
C ALA A 685 -3.21 9.78 16.15
N MET A 686 -3.34 9.37 14.91
CA MET A 686 -3.31 10.24 13.74
C MET A 686 -4.61 10.10 12.97
N PHE A 687 -5.21 11.22 12.61
CA PHE A 687 -6.45 11.29 11.84
C PHE A 687 -6.23 12.19 10.64
N GLU A 688 -6.63 11.74 9.46
CA GLU A 688 -6.45 12.51 8.22
C GLU A 688 -7.68 12.38 7.32
N PHE A 689 -8.27 13.52 6.98
CA PHE A 689 -9.28 13.64 5.95
C PHE A 689 -8.62 14.08 4.64
N ARG A 690 -8.73 13.26 3.61
CA ARG A 690 -8.16 13.48 2.27
C ARG A 690 -9.27 13.76 1.29
N ARG A 691 -9.08 14.75 0.42
CA ARG A 691 -10.05 15.10 -0.63
C ARG A 691 -9.36 15.48 -1.92
N LYS A 692 -9.79 14.86 -3.02
CA LYS A 692 -9.35 15.24 -4.36
C LYS A 692 -9.83 16.65 -4.67
N LEU A 693 -8.90 17.53 -5.05
CA LEU A 693 -9.19 18.93 -5.41
C LEU A 693 -9.40 19.04 -6.92
N PHE A 694 -8.35 18.95 -7.68
CA PHE A 694 -8.36 19.00 -9.15
C PHE A 694 -7.09 18.39 -9.73
N GLY A 695 -7.16 17.86 -10.94
CA GLY A 695 -6.00 17.25 -11.61
C GLY A 695 -5.29 16.22 -10.72
N TYR A 696 -4.00 16.43 -10.50
CA TYR A 696 -3.15 15.61 -9.65
C TYR A 696 -3.11 16.06 -8.18
N PHE A 697 -3.85 17.11 -7.82
CA PHE A 697 -3.80 17.69 -6.48
C PHE A 697 -4.90 17.16 -5.56
N ASP A 698 -4.48 16.65 -4.41
CA ASP A 698 -5.34 16.26 -3.31
C ASP A 698 -5.02 17.14 -2.09
N GLY A 699 -6.04 17.61 -1.39
CA GLY A 699 -5.92 18.32 -0.12
C GLY A 699 -6.08 17.35 1.04
N ALA A 700 -5.38 17.60 2.14
CA ALA A 700 -5.55 16.89 3.39
C ALA A 700 -5.71 17.88 4.56
N PHE A 701 -6.58 17.51 5.49
CA PHE A 701 -6.67 18.10 6.82
C PHE A 701 -6.34 17.00 7.82
N PHE A 702 -5.53 17.29 8.82
CA PHE A 702 -5.12 16.30 9.79
C PHE A 702 -5.08 16.81 11.22
N ILE A 703 -5.23 15.86 12.14
CA ILE A 703 -5.04 16.03 13.58
C ILE A 703 -4.19 14.86 14.04
N ASP A 704 -3.05 15.17 14.65
CA ASP A 704 -2.13 14.19 15.22
C ASP A 704 -2.04 14.42 16.72
N ALA A 705 -2.16 13.37 17.51
CA ALA A 705 -2.03 13.41 18.96
C ALA A 705 -1.09 12.29 19.44
N GLY A 706 -0.20 12.58 20.36
CA GLY A 706 0.70 11.57 20.90
C GLY A 706 1.81 12.13 21.75
N ASN A 707 2.57 11.21 22.34
CA ASN A 707 3.78 11.51 23.10
C ASN A 707 4.60 10.22 23.33
N THR A 708 5.78 10.40 23.91
CA THR A 708 6.59 9.33 24.50
C THR A 708 6.71 9.53 26.02
N TRP A 709 7.03 8.49 26.76
CA TRP A 709 7.27 8.53 28.20
C TRP A 709 8.37 7.54 28.60
N THR A 710 8.92 7.72 29.82
CA THR A 710 9.77 6.74 30.50
C THR A 710 8.94 5.90 31.47
N PHE A 711 9.40 4.68 31.81
CA PHE A 711 8.80 3.91 32.90
C PHE A 711 9.22 4.41 34.27
N ALA A 712 10.49 4.79 34.39
CA ALA A 712 11.05 5.27 35.64
C ALA A 712 10.99 6.80 35.73
N VAL A 713 10.88 7.33 36.94
CA VAL A 713 11.04 8.76 37.20
C VAL A 713 12.50 9.11 36.96
N ASP A 714 12.72 10.13 36.14
CA ASP A 714 14.04 10.72 35.90
C ASP A 714 14.15 12.00 36.74
N PRO A 715 15.00 12.03 37.79
CA PRO A 715 15.11 13.18 38.69
C PRO A 715 15.56 14.46 37.95
N ALA A 716 16.32 14.33 36.87
CA ALA A 716 16.82 15.45 36.08
C ALA A 716 15.79 15.96 35.05
N ARG A 717 14.81 15.13 34.72
CA ARG A 717 13.77 15.46 33.76
C ARG A 717 12.39 15.18 34.35
N GLU A 718 11.93 16.09 35.20
CA GLU A 718 10.62 15.99 35.83
C GLU A 718 9.50 15.92 34.77
N GLY A 719 8.52 15.06 34.97
CA GLY A 719 7.38 14.90 34.08
C GLY A 719 7.58 13.94 32.93
N THR A 720 8.70 13.20 32.85
CA THR A 720 8.97 12.22 31.79
C THR A 720 8.27 10.88 32.01
N ASP A 721 7.99 10.52 33.28
CA ASP A 721 7.42 9.22 33.66
C ASP A 721 5.95 9.09 33.29
N PHE A 722 5.56 7.91 32.83
CA PHE A 722 4.17 7.61 32.49
C PHE A 722 3.31 7.43 33.74
N ARG A 723 2.22 8.19 33.81
CA ARG A 723 1.18 8.02 34.85
C ARG A 723 -0.21 8.00 34.24
N VAL A 724 -1.01 7.03 34.66
CA VAL A 724 -2.38 6.83 34.15
C VAL A 724 -3.30 8.03 34.46
N ASP A 725 -3.05 8.71 35.59
CA ASP A 725 -3.85 9.86 36.04
C ASP A 725 -3.54 11.15 35.28
N ARG A 726 -2.39 11.26 34.59
CA ARG A 726 -1.99 12.50 33.91
C ARG A 726 -1.64 12.35 32.41
N PHE A 727 -1.43 11.12 31.88
CA PHE A 727 -0.93 10.91 30.51
C PHE A 727 -1.78 11.63 29.45
N TYR A 728 -3.09 11.73 29.65
CA TYR A 728 -4.01 12.40 28.73
C TYR A 728 -3.81 13.92 28.67
N LYS A 729 -3.29 14.54 29.75
CA LYS A 729 -2.88 15.94 29.80
C LYS A 729 -1.50 16.19 29.20
N GLU A 730 -0.77 15.14 28.92
CA GLU A 730 0.58 15.14 28.36
C GLU A 730 0.59 14.78 26.88
N LEU A 731 -0.58 14.53 26.27
CA LEU A 731 -0.68 14.31 24.84
C LEU A 731 -0.44 15.63 24.10
N ALA A 732 0.62 15.67 23.31
CA ALA A 732 0.83 16.73 22.36
C ALA A 732 -0.20 16.63 21.24
N VAL A 733 -0.81 17.75 20.85
CA VAL A 733 -1.79 17.79 19.76
C VAL A 733 -1.33 18.78 18.70
N GLY A 734 -1.22 18.27 17.48
CA GLY A 734 -0.94 19.06 16.28
C GLY A 734 -2.09 18.95 15.28
N THR A 735 -2.35 20.03 14.57
CA THR A 735 -3.27 20.06 13.44
C THR A 735 -2.58 20.63 12.22
N GLY A 736 -3.18 20.48 11.05
CA GLY A 736 -2.55 21.06 9.88
C GLY A 736 -3.24 20.76 8.57
N LEU A 737 -2.68 21.38 7.55
CA LEU A 737 -3.11 21.20 6.17
C LEU A 737 -1.99 20.54 5.36
N GLY A 738 -2.37 19.73 4.41
CA GLY A 738 -1.44 19.06 3.51
C GLY A 738 -1.88 19.15 2.06
N LEU A 739 -0.91 19.30 1.19
CA LEU A 739 -1.06 19.20 -0.25
C LEU A 739 -0.40 17.92 -0.73
N ARG A 740 -1.10 17.15 -1.55
CA ARG A 740 -0.62 15.93 -2.19
C ARG A 740 -0.61 16.14 -3.69
N MET A 741 0.50 15.81 -4.33
CA MET A 741 0.60 15.71 -5.79
C MET A 741 0.70 14.24 -6.15
N ASP A 742 -0.44 13.67 -6.57
CA ASP A 742 -0.58 12.25 -6.85
C ASP A 742 -0.49 11.99 -8.36
N PHE A 743 0.62 11.37 -8.77
CA PHE A 743 0.91 11.01 -10.16
C PHE A 743 0.65 9.52 -10.45
N ASP A 744 -0.11 8.81 -9.62
CA ASP A 744 -0.38 7.36 -9.61
C ASP A 744 0.84 6.49 -9.26
N PHE A 745 2.02 6.79 -9.81
CA PHE A 745 3.27 6.09 -9.51
C PHE A 745 4.10 6.77 -8.40
N LEU A 746 3.79 8.02 -8.06
CA LEU A 746 4.50 8.83 -7.08
C LEU A 746 3.54 9.82 -6.44
N VAL A 747 3.51 9.86 -5.13
CA VAL A 747 2.82 10.90 -4.35
C VAL A 747 3.85 11.79 -3.69
N LEU A 748 3.91 13.07 -4.07
CA LEU A 748 4.67 14.08 -3.35
C LEU A 748 3.76 14.75 -2.33
N ARG A 749 4.28 14.94 -1.12
CA ARG A 749 3.52 15.45 0.01
C ARG A 749 4.20 16.68 0.60
N LEU A 750 3.40 17.72 0.83
CA LEU A 750 3.76 18.90 1.58
C LEU A 750 2.76 19.06 2.72
N ASP A 751 3.22 18.97 3.96
CA ASP A 751 2.39 19.14 5.16
C ASP A 751 2.88 20.36 5.94
N MET A 752 1.93 21.20 6.39
CA MET A 752 2.14 22.25 7.35
C MET A 752 1.46 21.85 8.66
N GLY A 753 2.26 21.44 9.63
CA GLY A 753 1.80 21.10 10.96
C GLY A 753 1.86 22.31 11.89
N ILE A 754 0.83 22.50 12.70
CA ILE A 754 0.69 23.59 13.66
C ILE A 754 0.45 22.96 15.01
N LYS A 755 1.25 23.31 16.02
CA LYS A 755 1.03 22.88 17.39
C LYS A 755 -0.24 23.50 17.92
N ALA A 756 -1.16 22.68 18.40
CA ALA A 756 -2.40 23.12 19.04
C ALA A 756 -2.31 23.04 20.57
N TYR A 757 -1.68 21.99 21.08
CA TYR A 757 -1.45 21.76 22.49
C TYR A 757 -0.03 21.21 22.68
N ASP A 758 0.80 21.93 23.45
CA ASP A 758 2.19 21.56 23.73
C ASP A 758 2.36 21.22 25.21
N PRO A 759 2.52 19.94 25.58
CA PRO A 759 2.62 19.52 26.98
C PRO A 759 3.90 19.99 27.68
N ALA A 760 4.92 20.39 26.93
CA ALA A 760 6.17 20.93 27.47
C ALA A 760 6.02 22.33 28.11
N ARG A 761 4.87 23.00 27.88
CA ARG A 761 4.57 24.31 28.49
C ARG A 761 3.97 24.16 29.88
N PRO A 762 4.06 25.20 30.72
CA PRO A 762 3.41 25.24 32.01
C PRO A 762 1.89 24.95 31.93
N GLU A 763 1.35 24.36 32.98
CA GLU A 763 -0.09 24.18 33.08
C GLU A 763 -0.81 25.54 32.96
N GLY A 764 -1.83 25.62 32.07
CA GLY A 764 -2.50 26.88 31.74
C GLY A 764 -2.04 27.53 30.43
N GLU A 765 -0.81 27.26 29.96
CA GLU A 765 -0.25 27.81 28.72
C GLU A 765 -0.07 26.74 27.63
N ARG A 766 -0.50 25.52 27.87
CA ARG A 766 -0.33 24.38 26.96
C ARG A 766 -1.16 24.47 25.68
N PHE A 767 -2.32 25.15 25.74
CA PHE A 767 -3.13 25.41 24.57
C PHE A 767 -2.65 26.68 23.87
N ILE A 768 -2.10 26.54 22.67
CA ILE A 768 -1.43 27.62 21.92
C ILE A 768 -2.10 27.97 20.60
N LEU A 769 -3.21 27.31 20.26
CA LEU A 769 -3.91 27.56 18.99
C LEU A 769 -4.62 28.93 18.98
N ASP A 770 -4.98 29.47 20.15
CA ASP A 770 -5.59 30.77 20.30
C ASP A 770 -4.60 31.94 20.03
N ASN A 771 -3.30 31.67 20.06
CA ASN A 771 -2.25 32.66 19.75
C ASN A 771 -2.07 32.87 18.22
N LEU A 772 -2.81 32.13 17.39
CA LEU A 772 -2.85 32.36 15.95
C LEU A 772 -3.49 33.73 15.65
N SER A 773 -2.74 34.67 15.08
CA SER A 773 -3.22 35.97 14.69
C SER A 773 -2.97 36.25 13.21
N PHE A 774 -3.78 37.14 12.58
CA PHE A 774 -3.54 37.59 11.21
C PHE A 774 -2.26 38.42 11.05
N LYS A 775 -1.73 38.97 12.12
CA LYS A 775 -0.42 39.66 12.12
C LYS A 775 0.74 38.68 12.13
N GLN A 776 0.51 37.50 12.72
CA GLN A 776 1.40 36.36 12.71
C GLN A 776 0.60 35.14 12.23
N PRO A 777 0.28 35.03 10.92
CA PRO A 777 -0.73 34.08 10.42
C PRO A 777 -0.39 32.61 10.66
N LEU A 778 0.83 32.33 11.11
CA LEU A 778 1.32 31.00 11.36
C LEU A 778 1.67 30.77 12.83
N GLY A 779 1.24 31.65 13.72
CA GLY A 779 1.41 31.54 15.16
C GLY A 779 2.78 31.98 15.69
N GLU A 780 3.12 31.57 16.89
CA GLU A 780 4.41 31.86 17.53
C GLU A 780 5.58 31.20 16.78
N ARG A 781 6.77 31.80 16.94
CA ARG A 781 8.00 31.21 16.37
C ARG A 781 8.20 29.79 16.89
N GLY A 782 8.35 28.80 15.98
CA GLY A 782 8.47 27.38 16.33
C GLY A 782 7.14 26.64 16.53
N GLN A 783 5.98 27.31 16.42
CA GLN A 783 4.67 26.65 16.50
C GLN A 783 4.35 25.84 15.24
N GLN A 784 4.94 26.18 14.10
CA GLN A 784 4.70 25.54 12.83
C GLN A 784 5.89 24.72 12.34
N VAL A 785 5.60 23.59 11.68
CA VAL A 785 6.59 22.73 11.05
C VAL A 785 6.14 22.37 9.64
N PHE A 786 7.03 22.58 8.67
CA PHE A 786 6.83 22.16 7.30
C PHE A 786 7.50 20.81 7.06
N ASN A 787 6.75 19.86 6.56
CA ASN A 787 7.22 18.52 6.23
C ASN A 787 7.09 18.25 4.73
N ILE A 788 8.17 17.76 4.13
CA ILE A 788 8.17 17.21 2.78
C ILE A 788 8.24 15.69 2.90
N GLY A 789 7.46 14.99 2.11
CA GLY A 789 7.46 13.52 2.12
C GLY A 789 7.10 12.92 0.77
N ILE A 790 7.45 11.66 0.61
CA ILE A 790 7.08 10.82 -0.52
C ILE A 790 6.12 9.75 -0.01
N GLY A 791 4.99 9.58 -0.67
CA GLY A 791 3.92 8.71 -0.24
C GLY A 791 3.01 9.33 0.83
N TYR A 792 2.06 8.54 1.31
CA TYR A 792 1.17 8.94 2.41
C TYR A 792 1.88 8.75 3.77
N PRO A 793 1.48 9.48 4.83
CA PRO A 793 2.18 9.41 6.12
C PRO A 793 2.01 8.06 6.82
N PHE A 794 0.93 7.36 6.54
CA PHE A 794 0.64 5.99 7.04
C PHE A 794 -0.27 5.24 6.07
#